data_54dd42e9efea3e789bcc0a05f4eb0f01
#
_entry.id   54dd42e9efea3e789bcc0a05f4eb0f01
#
_cell.length_a   1.000
_cell.length_b   1.000
_cell.length_c   1.000
_cell.angle_alpha   90.00
_cell.angle_beta   90.00
_cell.angle_gamma   90.00
#
_symmetry.space_group_name_H-M   'P 1'
#
loop_
_entity.id
_entity.type
_entity.pdbx_description
1 polymer ?
#
loop_
_entity_poly.entity_id
_entity_poly.type
_entity_poly.pdbx_seq_one_letter_code
_entity_poly.pdbx_strand_id
1 'polypeptide(L)'
;RKFFSNLLGTVYRCGNLNFTCDGDSVISPVGNRVTVFDLKNNKSNTLPLATRYNVKCVGLSPDGRLAIIVDEGGDALLVSLVCRSVLHQFHFKGSVHSVCFSPDGRKFVVTKGNLAQMYHAPGRKREFNAFVLDKTYFGPYDETTCIDWTDDSRCFAVGSKDMSTWVFGAERWDNLIYYALGGHKDAIVACFFESSSLDLYTLSQDGALCVWQCDTPPEGLRLKAPTGWRADLLQAAAEEKEDGEEGEEETTVRGKATPAAEEQQGKVRYSRLAKYFFNKEGDFNKLTAAAYHKKTHLLVTGFASGIFHLHELPEFNLIHSLSISDQSIASIAVNSSGDWLAFGCSGLGQLLVWEWQSESCVLKQQGHFNSMVSLAYSPDGQYIVTGGDDGKVGLLGRYRNFRTFTSPRPTQFSCVAVDCSGEVVSAGAQDSFEVFIWSMQTGRLLDVLSGHEGPISSLCFNPVKSVLASASWDKTVRLWDMADSWRTTETLGLTSDGGRPGTGTRCSRGREAWSQDPWGPAGRVWVRHMPGVPGATALLSPCLRAFTTLCYSADSESILAGGMSKFVCIYHVKEQILRKKFEISCNLSLDAMEEFLNRRKMTEFGNLALIDQDAGAEDGVAIPLPGVRKGDMSSRHFKPEIRVTSLRFSPTGHCWAATTTEGLLVYSLDAQMLFDPFELDASITPARIRAALRQQDFTRAILMAFRLNEKKLLQETLESVPWDEVEVVSSSLPDLYVEKVLEFLASSFEVSRHLEFYLIWTQKLLMVHGQKLKSRAGKVLPAVQFLQKSIQRHLDDVSKLCDWNRYNIQYVLAVSRQRGRKRPSEPLGSEEEADTSDDDTLHLLGGGQGSEGQEEKGDEWAGQGG
;
A
#
# COMPACT_ATOMS: atom_id res chain seq x y z
N ARG A 1 -19.12 6.15 7.08
CA ARG A 1 -18.04 5.39 7.71
C ARG A 1 -16.95 5.14 6.68
N LYS A 2 -15.69 5.52 6.97
CA LYS A 2 -14.54 5.19 6.13
C LYS A 2 -14.06 3.80 6.52
N PHE A 3 -13.85 2.92 5.54
CA PHE A 3 -13.35 1.57 5.75
C PHE A 3 -11.90 1.49 5.26
N PHE A 4 -11.13 0.57 5.85
CA PHE A 4 -9.82 0.22 5.32
C PHE A 4 -9.98 -0.29 3.87
N SER A 5 -9.20 0.27 2.93
CA SER A 5 -9.29 -0.10 1.52
C SER A 5 -8.14 -1.03 1.13
N ASN A 6 -6.91 -0.56 1.23
CA ASN A 6 -5.74 -1.34 0.83
C ASN A 6 -4.48 -0.82 1.53
N LEU A 7 -3.44 -1.66 1.65
CA LEU A 7 -2.10 -1.28 2.08
C LEU A 7 -1.18 -1.28 0.86
N LEU A 8 -0.62 -0.13 0.56
CA LEU A 8 0.30 0.05 -0.56
C LEU A 8 1.65 0.54 -0.04
N GLY A 9 2.69 0.35 -0.83
CA GLY A 9 4.03 0.86 -0.51
C GLY A 9 4.96 -0.14 0.16
N THR A 10 4.46 -1.14 0.87
CA THR A 10 5.22 -2.29 1.39
C THR A 10 4.71 -3.56 0.74
N VAL A 11 5.59 -4.51 0.46
CA VAL A 11 5.23 -5.72 -0.29
C VAL A 11 5.53 -6.98 0.52
N TYR A 12 6.69 -7.02 1.15
CA TYR A 12 7.15 -8.12 1.98
C TYR A 12 8.09 -7.59 3.06
N ARG A 13 7.96 -8.08 4.28
CA ARG A 13 8.90 -7.77 5.37
C ARG A 13 9.49 -9.00 6.02
N CYS A 14 8.65 -9.88 6.50
CA CYS A 14 9.06 -11.12 7.17
C CYS A 14 7.91 -12.11 7.10
N GLY A 15 8.19 -13.36 7.48
CA GLY A 15 7.22 -14.45 7.49
C GLY A 15 7.27 -15.29 6.21
N ASN A 16 6.44 -16.32 6.18
CA ASN A 16 6.40 -17.26 5.07
C ASN A 16 5.47 -16.79 3.95
N LEU A 17 5.91 -16.97 2.72
CA LEU A 17 5.08 -16.82 1.53
C LEU A 17 4.28 -18.11 1.28
N ASN A 18 3.07 -17.96 0.77
CA ASN A 18 2.24 -19.09 0.36
C ASN A 18 1.53 -18.77 -0.95
N PHE A 19 1.38 -19.76 -1.81
CA PHE A 19 0.44 -19.68 -2.92
C PHE A 19 -0.96 -20.11 -2.48
N THR A 20 -1.98 -19.55 -3.10
CA THR A 20 -3.35 -20.06 -2.99
C THR A 20 -3.44 -21.46 -3.62
N CYS A 21 -4.45 -22.24 -3.26
CA CYS A 21 -4.65 -23.57 -3.82
C CYS A 21 -4.78 -23.59 -5.34
N ASP A 22 -5.33 -22.51 -5.90
CA ASP A 22 -5.48 -22.32 -7.36
C ASP A 22 -4.14 -22.07 -8.05
N GLY A 23 -3.10 -21.72 -7.30
CA GLY A 23 -1.78 -21.36 -7.81
C GLY A 23 -1.70 -19.96 -8.45
N ASP A 24 -2.81 -19.23 -8.54
CA ASP A 24 -2.93 -17.97 -9.27
C ASP A 24 -2.61 -16.73 -8.42
N SER A 25 -2.52 -16.87 -7.12
CA SER A 25 -2.26 -15.76 -6.20
C SER A 25 -1.20 -16.11 -5.16
N VAL A 26 -0.42 -15.10 -4.76
CA VAL A 26 0.57 -15.20 -3.68
C VAL A 26 0.05 -14.46 -2.45
N ILE A 27 0.08 -15.11 -1.30
CA ILE A 27 -0.22 -14.54 -0.01
C ILE A 27 1.08 -14.12 0.65
N SER A 28 1.24 -12.83 0.90
CA SER A 28 2.43 -12.24 1.50
C SER A 28 2.09 -11.52 2.79
N PRO A 29 2.78 -11.81 3.89
CA PRO A 29 2.71 -11.01 5.10
C PRO A 29 3.44 -9.67 4.91
N VAL A 30 2.76 -8.58 5.25
CA VAL A 30 3.24 -7.21 5.13
C VAL A 30 3.08 -6.49 6.46
N GLY A 31 4.11 -6.57 7.30
CA GLY A 31 4.04 -6.06 8.66
C GLY A 31 2.97 -6.79 9.48
N ASN A 32 2.01 -6.06 10.04
CA ASN A 32 0.90 -6.63 10.81
C ASN A 32 -0.34 -6.96 9.96
N ARG A 33 -0.21 -7.00 8.63
CA ARG A 33 -1.29 -7.32 7.69
C ARG A 33 -0.86 -8.37 6.69
N VAL A 34 -1.83 -8.91 5.98
CA VAL A 34 -1.61 -9.89 4.92
C VAL A 34 -2.19 -9.37 3.62
N THR A 35 -1.38 -9.37 2.57
CA THR A 35 -1.77 -8.95 1.22
C THR A 35 -1.76 -10.14 0.28
N VAL A 36 -2.79 -10.23 -0.54
CA VAL A 36 -2.94 -11.24 -1.59
C VAL A 36 -2.62 -10.57 -2.92
N PHE A 37 -1.65 -11.08 -3.64
CA PHE A 37 -1.26 -10.64 -4.99
C PHE A 37 -1.83 -11.61 -6.02
N ASP A 38 -2.81 -11.16 -6.77
CA ASP A 38 -3.38 -11.87 -7.91
C ASP A 38 -2.44 -11.71 -9.12
N LEU A 39 -1.82 -12.79 -9.53
CA LEU A 39 -0.80 -12.81 -10.59
C LEU A 39 -1.42 -12.68 -11.98
N LYS A 40 -2.58 -13.27 -12.22
CA LYS A 40 -3.29 -13.19 -13.51
C LYS A 40 -3.78 -11.78 -13.81
N ASN A 41 -4.41 -11.13 -12.81
CA ASN A 41 -4.99 -9.79 -13.00
C ASN A 41 -4.03 -8.67 -12.58
N ASN A 42 -2.87 -9.00 -12.04
CA ASN A 42 -1.86 -8.04 -11.56
C ASN A 42 -2.43 -7.07 -10.52
N LYS A 43 -3.22 -7.58 -9.58
CA LYS A 43 -3.89 -6.80 -8.53
C LYS A 43 -3.41 -7.22 -7.15
N SER A 44 -3.25 -6.27 -6.25
CA SER A 44 -3.04 -6.55 -4.84
C SER A 44 -4.28 -6.21 -4.02
N ASN A 45 -4.57 -7.03 -3.04
CA ASN A 45 -5.69 -6.84 -2.13
C ASN A 45 -5.25 -7.20 -0.72
N THR A 46 -5.29 -6.24 0.19
CA THR A 46 -4.94 -6.46 1.58
C THR A 46 -6.17 -6.87 2.37
N LEU A 47 -6.04 -7.92 3.16
CA LEU A 47 -7.14 -8.38 4.02
C LEU A 47 -7.48 -7.28 5.05
N PRO A 48 -8.78 -7.02 5.31
CA PRO A 48 -9.24 -5.95 6.20
C PRO A 48 -9.08 -6.31 7.69
N LEU A 49 -7.97 -6.93 8.03
CA LEU A 49 -7.61 -7.35 9.37
C LEU A 49 -6.19 -6.89 9.70
N ALA A 50 -5.89 -6.77 10.97
CA ALA A 50 -4.56 -6.44 11.46
C ALA A 50 -4.29 -7.21 12.74
N THR A 51 -3.08 -7.73 12.89
CA THR A 51 -2.56 -8.33 14.10
C THR A 51 -1.96 -7.24 15.00
N ARG A 52 -1.68 -7.58 16.25
CA ARG A 52 -1.07 -6.66 17.21
C ARG A 52 0.40 -6.40 16.88
N TYR A 53 1.13 -7.45 16.52
CA TYR A 53 2.54 -7.42 16.11
C TYR A 53 2.66 -7.82 14.65
N ASN A 54 3.89 -7.83 14.11
CA ASN A 54 4.12 -8.27 12.74
C ASN A 54 3.73 -9.75 12.58
N VAL A 55 3.19 -10.07 11.41
CA VAL A 55 2.86 -11.45 11.05
C VAL A 55 4.14 -12.24 10.86
N LYS A 56 4.28 -13.36 11.58
CA LYS A 56 5.43 -14.25 11.52
C LYS A 56 5.19 -15.47 10.64
N CYS A 57 4.01 -16.06 10.73
CA CYS A 57 3.66 -17.20 9.88
C CYS A 57 2.18 -17.20 9.49
N VAL A 58 1.92 -17.77 8.32
CA VAL A 58 0.59 -17.96 7.75
C VAL A 58 0.47 -19.41 7.36
N GLY A 59 -0.52 -20.13 7.92
CA GLY A 59 -0.88 -21.48 7.51
C GLY A 59 -2.18 -21.47 6.72
N LEU A 60 -2.19 -22.10 5.54
CA LEU A 60 -3.37 -22.20 4.68
C LEU A 60 -4.00 -23.58 4.80
N SER A 61 -5.32 -23.64 4.83
CA SER A 61 -6.04 -24.90 4.72
C SER A 61 -5.94 -25.45 3.29
N PRO A 62 -5.91 -26.77 3.09
CA PRO A 62 -5.80 -27.39 1.76
C PRO A 62 -6.93 -27.02 0.81
N ASP A 63 -8.10 -26.68 1.35
CA ASP A 63 -9.27 -26.22 0.57
C ASP A 63 -9.21 -24.72 0.19
N GLY A 64 -8.19 -23.99 0.62
CA GLY A 64 -8.00 -22.56 0.34
C GLY A 64 -9.02 -21.64 1.00
N ARG A 65 -9.87 -22.12 1.91
CA ARG A 65 -10.95 -21.31 2.51
C ARG A 65 -10.55 -20.65 3.81
N LEU A 66 -9.66 -21.26 4.55
CA LEU A 66 -9.23 -20.82 5.88
C LEU A 66 -7.73 -20.51 5.89
N ALA A 67 -7.35 -19.52 6.67
CA ALA A 67 -5.98 -19.21 6.98
C ALA A 67 -5.83 -19.00 8.49
N ILE A 68 -4.74 -19.49 9.05
CA ILE A 68 -4.30 -19.17 10.41
C ILE A 68 -3.13 -18.21 10.27
N ILE A 69 -3.30 -16.99 10.75
CA ILE A 69 -2.29 -15.93 10.72
C ILE A 69 -1.79 -15.77 12.15
N VAL A 70 -0.49 -15.95 12.36
CA VAL A 70 0.14 -15.82 13.68
C VAL A 70 1.17 -14.72 13.66
N ASP A 71 1.13 -13.88 14.69
CA ASP A 71 2.08 -12.79 14.86
C ASP A 71 3.29 -13.19 15.73
N GLU A 72 4.26 -12.28 15.85
CA GLU A 72 5.47 -12.48 16.64
C GLU A 72 5.19 -12.69 18.15
N GLY A 73 4.06 -12.16 18.65
CA GLY A 73 3.62 -12.31 20.04
C GLY A 73 2.93 -13.65 20.33
N GLY A 74 2.61 -14.44 19.30
CA GLY A 74 1.86 -15.70 19.41
C GLY A 74 0.35 -15.52 19.39
N ASP A 75 -0.16 -14.32 19.06
CA ASP A 75 -1.57 -14.10 18.79
C ASP A 75 -1.92 -14.65 17.41
N ALA A 76 -2.93 -15.49 17.36
CA ALA A 76 -3.39 -16.14 16.14
C ALA A 76 -4.79 -15.71 15.75
N LEU A 77 -4.97 -15.40 14.48
CA LEU A 77 -6.26 -15.12 13.87
C LEU A 77 -6.65 -16.25 12.93
N LEU A 78 -7.79 -16.86 13.18
CA LEU A 78 -8.42 -17.73 12.19
C LEU A 78 -9.27 -16.86 11.26
N VAL A 79 -8.95 -16.88 10.00
CA VAL A 79 -9.52 -16.01 8.98
C VAL A 79 -10.17 -16.82 7.88
N SER A 80 -11.38 -16.43 7.47
CA SER A 80 -11.98 -16.90 6.23
C SER A 80 -11.45 -16.07 5.07
N LEU A 81 -10.77 -16.70 4.12
CA LEU A 81 -10.28 -16.05 2.91
C LEU A 81 -11.41 -15.68 1.95
N VAL A 82 -12.51 -16.45 1.98
CA VAL A 82 -13.70 -16.20 1.15
C VAL A 82 -14.45 -14.95 1.63
N CYS A 83 -14.78 -14.90 2.93
CA CYS A 83 -15.51 -13.75 3.51
C CYS A 83 -14.58 -12.60 3.91
N ARG A 84 -13.26 -12.81 3.90
CA ARG A 84 -12.23 -11.85 4.32
C ARG A 84 -12.46 -11.31 5.72
N SER A 85 -12.92 -12.15 6.61
CA SER A 85 -13.25 -11.80 8.00
C SER A 85 -12.55 -12.71 8.99
N VAL A 86 -12.28 -12.17 10.17
CA VAL A 86 -11.75 -12.94 11.30
C VAL A 86 -12.89 -13.77 11.90
N LEU A 87 -12.68 -15.06 11.99
CA LEU A 87 -13.64 -16.02 12.59
C LEU A 87 -13.39 -16.17 14.08
N HIS A 88 -12.13 -16.41 14.48
CA HIS A 88 -11.73 -16.61 15.86
C HIS A 88 -10.36 -15.98 16.13
N GLN A 89 -10.11 -15.63 17.39
CA GLN A 89 -8.82 -15.20 17.89
C GLN A 89 -8.34 -16.17 18.96
N PHE A 90 -7.06 -16.51 18.93
CA PHE A 90 -6.46 -17.44 19.88
C PHE A 90 -5.04 -16.98 20.22
N HIS A 91 -4.60 -17.25 21.44
CA HIS A 91 -3.24 -16.94 21.88
C HIS A 91 -2.48 -18.20 22.26
N PHE A 92 -1.37 -18.49 21.57
CA PHE A 92 -0.58 -19.71 21.77
C PHE A 92 0.35 -19.65 23.00
N LYS A 93 0.34 -18.56 23.79
CA LYS A 93 1.20 -18.37 24.98
C LYS A 93 2.69 -18.54 24.69
N GLY A 94 3.19 -17.95 23.63
CA GLY A 94 4.60 -17.94 23.22
C GLY A 94 4.79 -17.79 21.73
N SER A 95 6.03 -17.55 21.29
CA SER A 95 6.33 -17.34 19.88
C SER A 95 6.12 -18.64 19.07
N VAL A 96 5.40 -18.53 17.99
CA VAL A 96 5.18 -19.62 17.02
C VAL A 96 6.15 -19.47 15.87
N HIS A 97 6.74 -20.56 15.39
CA HIS A 97 7.70 -20.53 14.29
C HIS A 97 7.08 -20.97 12.97
N SER A 98 6.25 -21.99 12.99
CA SER A 98 5.58 -22.50 11.79
C SER A 98 4.19 -23.05 12.12
N VAL A 99 3.29 -22.96 11.15
CA VAL A 99 1.93 -23.52 11.19
C VAL A 99 1.69 -24.24 9.88
N CYS A 100 1.34 -25.53 9.95
CA CYS A 100 1.06 -26.34 8.78
C CYS A 100 -0.19 -27.19 8.98
N PHE A 101 -1.13 -27.12 8.03
CA PHE A 101 -2.29 -28.01 7.99
C PHE A 101 -1.90 -29.36 7.44
N SER A 102 -2.57 -30.41 7.92
CA SER A 102 -2.49 -31.74 7.31
C SER A 102 -3.12 -31.72 5.91
N PRO A 103 -2.63 -32.52 4.95
CA PRO A 103 -3.17 -32.57 3.59
C PRO A 103 -4.66 -32.93 3.53
N ASP A 104 -5.17 -33.69 4.49
CA ASP A 104 -6.59 -34.00 4.62
C ASP A 104 -7.45 -32.88 5.21
N GLY A 105 -6.82 -31.79 5.67
CA GLY A 105 -7.50 -30.64 6.26
C GLY A 105 -8.14 -30.87 7.63
N ARG A 106 -7.92 -32.03 8.27
CA ARG A 106 -8.56 -32.37 9.55
C ARG A 106 -7.80 -31.90 10.77
N LYS A 107 -6.49 -31.75 10.64
CA LYS A 107 -5.58 -31.37 11.72
C LYS A 107 -4.64 -30.27 11.24
N PHE A 108 -4.00 -29.61 12.19
CA PHE A 108 -2.85 -28.74 11.91
C PHE A 108 -1.86 -28.80 13.05
N VAL A 109 -0.60 -28.61 12.74
CA VAL A 109 0.49 -28.60 13.71
C VAL A 109 1.06 -27.18 13.80
N VAL A 110 1.35 -26.78 15.02
CA VAL A 110 1.97 -25.52 15.38
C VAL A 110 3.27 -25.80 16.12
N THR A 111 4.36 -25.24 15.67
CA THR A 111 5.63 -25.30 16.41
C THR A 111 5.76 -24.09 17.32
N LYS A 112 6.07 -24.35 18.58
CA LYS A 112 6.21 -23.35 19.64
C LYS A 112 7.43 -23.65 20.50
N GLY A 113 8.44 -22.81 20.40
CA GLY A 113 9.72 -23.09 21.08
C GLY A 113 10.26 -24.45 20.63
N ASN A 114 10.48 -25.36 21.57
CA ASN A 114 10.93 -26.75 21.33
C ASN A 114 9.79 -27.77 21.24
N LEU A 115 8.53 -27.33 21.16
CA LEU A 115 7.35 -28.21 21.17
C LEU A 115 6.61 -28.14 19.84
N ALA A 116 6.06 -29.27 19.42
CA ALA A 116 5.06 -29.34 18.36
C ALA A 116 3.69 -29.67 18.94
N GLN A 117 2.70 -28.84 18.69
CA GLN A 117 1.34 -28.98 19.17
C GLN A 117 0.40 -29.26 18.02
N MET A 118 -0.30 -30.37 18.07
CA MET A 118 -1.29 -30.74 17.08
C MET A 118 -2.68 -30.36 17.56
N TYR A 119 -3.42 -29.69 16.67
CA TYR A 119 -4.78 -29.25 16.88
C TYR A 119 -5.71 -29.87 15.86
N HIS A 120 -6.95 -30.03 16.23
CA HIS A 120 -8.00 -30.36 15.29
C HIS A 120 -8.35 -29.13 14.47
N ALA A 121 -8.44 -29.26 13.14
CA ALA A 121 -8.83 -28.17 12.27
C ALA A 121 -10.28 -27.71 12.58
N PRO A 122 -10.55 -26.39 12.46
CA PRO A 122 -11.87 -25.84 12.64
C PRO A 122 -12.86 -26.38 11.59
N GLY A 123 -14.09 -26.66 11.99
CA GLY A 123 -15.13 -27.18 11.12
C GLY A 123 -16.51 -26.93 11.68
N ARG A 124 -17.58 -27.22 10.90
CA ARG A 124 -18.98 -26.92 11.24
C ARG A 124 -19.45 -27.44 12.61
N LYS A 125 -18.87 -28.53 13.09
CA LYS A 125 -19.22 -29.12 14.42
C LYS A 125 -18.48 -28.45 15.58
N ARG A 126 -17.61 -27.46 15.34
CA ARG A 126 -16.70 -26.86 16.34
C ARG A 126 -16.71 -25.32 16.28
N GLU A 127 -17.87 -24.73 16.10
CA GLU A 127 -18.03 -23.29 15.95
C GLU A 127 -17.60 -22.49 17.19
N PHE A 128 -17.81 -23.06 18.40
CA PHE A 128 -17.51 -22.37 19.66
C PHE A 128 -16.05 -22.50 20.10
N ASN A 129 -15.33 -23.53 19.67
CA ASN A 129 -13.92 -23.70 19.98
C ASN A 129 -13.15 -24.19 18.74
N ALA A 130 -12.61 -23.24 18.01
CA ALA A 130 -11.89 -23.49 16.76
C ALA A 130 -10.52 -24.14 16.98
N PHE A 131 -9.91 -23.94 18.16
CA PHE A 131 -8.57 -24.42 18.49
C PHE A 131 -8.62 -25.47 19.58
N VAL A 132 -8.90 -26.73 19.22
CA VAL A 132 -8.91 -27.86 20.15
C VAL A 132 -7.58 -28.59 20.05
N LEU A 133 -6.80 -28.56 21.12
CA LEU A 133 -5.54 -29.27 21.22
C LEU A 133 -5.81 -30.78 21.23
N ASP A 134 -5.21 -31.53 20.29
CA ASP A 134 -5.25 -32.99 20.23
C ASP A 134 -4.08 -33.57 21.02
N LYS A 135 -2.85 -33.20 20.67
CA LYS A 135 -1.64 -33.77 21.26
C LYS A 135 -0.48 -32.81 21.26
N THR A 136 0.38 -32.88 22.26
CA THR A 136 1.66 -32.17 22.31
C THR A 136 2.79 -33.18 22.16
N TYR A 137 3.72 -32.89 21.27
CA TYR A 137 4.89 -33.68 20.96
C TYR A 137 6.14 -33.02 21.53
N PHE A 138 6.93 -33.85 22.19
CA PHE A 138 8.20 -33.48 22.80
C PHE A 138 9.33 -34.20 22.05
N GLY A 139 10.44 -33.58 21.83
CA GLY A 139 11.56 -34.22 21.17
C GLY A 139 12.72 -33.24 20.97
N PRO A 140 12.53 -32.15 20.22
CA PRO A 140 13.58 -31.18 19.99
C PRO A 140 14.09 -30.56 21.30
N TYR A 141 15.39 -30.32 21.37
CA TYR A 141 16.04 -29.70 22.53
C TYR A 141 16.09 -28.17 22.41
N ASP A 142 16.01 -27.64 21.19
CA ASP A 142 16.05 -26.22 20.88
C ASP A 142 14.84 -25.82 20.04
N GLU A 143 14.78 -24.57 19.62
CA GLU A 143 13.67 -24.01 18.84
C GLU A 143 13.44 -24.76 17.54
N THR A 144 12.19 -25.08 17.29
CA THR A 144 11.72 -25.72 16.07
C THR A 144 11.66 -24.69 14.92
N THR A 145 12.02 -25.11 13.70
CA THR A 145 12.15 -24.21 12.53
C THR A 145 11.11 -24.45 11.45
N CYS A 146 10.86 -25.72 11.12
CA CYS A 146 10.02 -26.11 9.98
C CYS A 146 9.15 -27.31 10.30
N ILE A 147 8.09 -27.49 9.51
CA ILE A 147 7.16 -28.64 9.56
C ILE A 147 6.86 -29.08 8.13
N ASP A 148 6.82 -30.37 7.89
CA ASP A 148 6.20 -30.94 6.69
C ASP A 148 5.37 -32.18 7.05
N TRP A 149 4.36 -32.46 6.24
CA TRP A 149 3.47 -33.61 6.38
C TRP A 149 3.66 -34.61 5.27
N THR A 150 3.44 -35.90 5.59
CA THR A 150 3.23 -36.95 4.58
C THR A 150 1.92 -36.69 3.82
N ASP A 151 1.84 -37.09 2.56
CA ASP A 151 0.64 -36.86 1.73
C ASP A 151 -0.61 -37.58 2.25
N ASP A 152 -0.43 -38.69 2.96
CA ASP A 152 -1.47 -39.49 3.60
C ASP A 152 -1.90 -38.91 4.96
N SER A 153 -1.32 -37.79 5.42
CA SER A 153 -1.60 -37.18 6.74
C SER A 153 -1.31 -38.05 7.95
N ARG A 154 -0.53 -39.13 7.80
CA ARG A 154 -0.24 -40.08 8.88
C ARG A 154 0.93 -39.67 9.75
N CYS A 155 1.93 -39.03 9.16
CA CYS A 155 3.13 -38.60 9.83
C CYS A 155 3.48 -37.14 9.49
N PHE A 156 4.28 -36.51 10.34
CA PHE A 156 4.85 -35.20 10.08
C PHE A 156 6.27 -35.12 10.63
N ALA A 157 7.10 -34.31 10.00
CA ALA A 157 8.46 -34.05 10.41
C ALA A 157 8.59 -32.63 10.96
N VAL A 158 9.45 -32.45 11.94
CA VAL A 158 9.77 -31.15 12.56
C VAL A 158 11.28 -31.00 12.59
N GLY A 159 11.79 -29.93 11.94
CA GLY A 159 13.19 -29.56 12.04
C GLY A 159 13.43 -28.63 13.23
N SER A 160 14.64 -28.66 13.78
CA SER A 160 15.03 -27.88 14.94
C SER A 160 16.40 -27.22 14.75
N LYS A 161 16.67 -26.18 15.53
CA LYS A 161 17.99 -25.54 15.62
C LYS A 161 19.04 -26.42 16.28
N ASP A 162 18.64 -27.47 17.00
CA ASP A 162 19.52 -28.47 17.60
C ASP A 162 20.17 -29.42 16.57
N MET A 163 20.11 -29.10 15.26
CA MET A 163 20.65 -29.89 14.12
C MET A 163 19.95 -31.24 13.93
N SER A 164 18.81 -31.47 14.58
CA SER A 164 18.04 -32.70 14.47
C SER A 164 16.71 -32.46 13.76
N THR A 165 16.21 -33.50 13.11
CA THR A 165 14.83 -33.54 12.56
C THR A 165 14.08 -34.69 13.23
N TRP A 166 12.88 -34.41 13.69
CA TRP A 166 12.06 -35.37 14.40
C TRP A 166 10.86 -35.76 13.56
N VAL A 167 10.65 -37.06 13.37
CA VAL A 167 9.49 -37.59 12.68
C VAL A 167 8.50 -38.13 13.73
N PHE A 168 7.27 -37.67 13.65
CA PHE A 168 6.19 -38.04 14.56
C PHE A 168 5.01 -38.64 13.82
N GLY A 169 4.36 -39.61 14.47
CA GLY A 169 3.09 -40.11 14.00
C GLY A 169 1.91 -39.21 14.42
N ALA A 170 1.04 -38.87 13.48
CA ALA A 170 -0.16 -38.08 13.76
C ALA A 170 -1.18 -38.84 14.61
N GLU A 171 -1.17 -40.16 14.51
CA GLU A 171 -1.96 -41.10 15.32
C GLU A 171 -1.05 -41.92 16.24
N ARG A 172 -1.61 -42.82 16.99
CA ARG A 172 -0.84 -43.75 17.84
C ARG A 172 -0.46 -44.97 17.03
N TRP A 173 0.70 -44.94 16.41
CA TRP A 173 1.29 -46.05 15.70
C TRP A 173 2.04 -46.94 16.68
N ASP A 174 1.99 -48.28 16.50
CA ASP A 174 2.71 -49.24 17.32
C ASP A 174 4.19 -49.31 16.94
N ASN A 175 4.50 -49.14 15.64
CA ASN A 175 5.82 -49.18 15.09
C ASN A 175 6.53 -47.85 14.92
N LEU A 176 5.81 -46.69 15.07
CA LEU A 176 6.38 -45.37 15.00
C LEU A 176 5.78 -44.44 16.07
N ILE A 177 6.50 -44.20 17.16
CA ILE A 177 6.13 -43.21 18.15
C ILE A 177 6.76 -41.87 17.82
N TYR A 178 8.07 -41.88 17.65
CA TYR A 178 8.92 -40.79 17.16
C TYR A 178 10.23 -41.35 16.66
N TYR A 179 10.89 -40.65 15.75
CA TYR A 179 12.24 -40.96 15.29
C TYR A 179 13.04 -39.69 15.14
N ALA A 180 14.27 -39.67 15.68
CA ALA A 180 15.17 -38.54 15.61
C ALA A 180 16.25 -38.80 14.54
N LEU A 181 16.39 -37.86 13.62
CA LEU A 181 17.40 -37.88 12.57
C LEU A 181 18.45 -36.82 12.88
N GLY A 182 19.68 -37.27 13.05
CA GLY A 182 20.83 -36.41 13.27
C GLY A 182 21.87 -36.57 12.15
N GLY A 183 22.79 -35.65 11.99
CA GLY A 183 23.86 -35.75 10.98
C GLY A 183 24.19 -34.46 10.27
N HIS A 184 23.45 -33.41 10.58
CA HIS A 184 23.77 -32.05 10.20
C HIS A 184 24.75 -31.42 11.21
N LYS A 185 25.44 -30.36 10.75
CA LYS A 185 26.41 -29.61 11.58
C LYS A 185 25.88 -28.23 11.99
N ASP A 186 24.74 -27.82 11.43
CA ASP A 186 24.12 -26.53 11.67
C ASP A 186 22.60 -26.71 11.73
N ALA A 187 21.90 -25.65 12.11
CA ALA A 187 20.45 -25.62 12.30
C ALA A 187 19.69 -26.09 11.05
N ILE A 188 18.62 -26.82 11.24
CA ILE A 188 17.74 -27.28 10.14
C ILE A 188 16.93 -26.09 9.63
N VAL A 189 16.96 -25.86 8.33
CA VAL A 189 16.18 -24.80 7.65
C VAL A 189 14.84 -25.35 7.15
N ALA A 190 14.86 -26.53 6.54
CA ALA A 190 13.67 -27.15 5.99
C ALA A 190 13.76 -28.69 6.05
N CYS A 191 12.62 -29.35 6.07
CA CYS A 191 12.47 -30.78 5.92
C CYS A 191 11.28 -31.06 5.00
N PHE A 192 11.39 -32.08 4.13
CA PHE A 192 10.37 -32.40 3.14
C PHE A 192 10.25 -33.90 2.99
N PHE A 193 9.02 -34.41 3.05
CA PHE A 193 8.76 -35.80 2.68
C PHE A 193 8.68 -35.95 1.16
N GLU A 194 9.17 -37.08 0.69
CA GLU A 194 8.98 -37.52 -0.70
C GLU A 194 7.51 -37.89 -0.93
N SER A 195 7.04 -37.77 -2.17
CA SER A 195 5.67 -38.11 -2.54
C SER A 195 5.36 -39.58 -2.29
N SER A 196 4.23 -39.85 -1.62
CA SER A 196 3.73 -41.21 -1.34
C SER A 196 4.72 -42.12 -0.62
N SER A 197 5.74 -41.59 0.05
CA SER A 197 6.75 -42.35 0.82
C SER A 197 6.99 -41.70 2.20
N LEU A 198 7.69 -42.44 3.06
CA LEU A 198 8.21 -41.92 4.32
C LEU A 198 9.65 -41.41 4.20
N ASP A 199 10.20 -41.40 2.99
CA ASP A 199 11.53 -40.91 2.74
C ASP A 199 11.57 -39.38 2.96
N LEU A 200 12.68 -38.87 3.48
CA LEU A 200 12.75 -37.49 3.97
C LEU A 200 14.00 -36.80 3.44
N TYR A 201 13.84 -35.59 3.00
CA TYR A 201 14.93 -34.63 2.68
C TYR A 201 15.08 -33.64 3.82
N THR A 202 16.28 -33.46 4.32
CA THR A 202 16.56 -32.45 5.38
C THR A 202 17.65 -31.52 4.95
N LEU A 203 17.44 -30.22 5.15
CA LEU A 203 18.36 -29.17 4.75
C LEU A 203 18.80 -28.36 5.96
N SER A 204 20.12 -28.14 6.07
CA SER A 204 20.69 -27.32 7.14
C SER A 204 21.29 -26.00 6.64
N GLN A 205 21.49 -25.08 7.54
CA GLN A 205 21.96 -23.72 7.26
C GLN A 205 23.37 -23.69 6.64
N ASP A 206 24.20 -24.71 6.88
CA ASP A 206 25.52 -24.89 6.25
C ASP A 206 25.45 -25.26 4.76
N GLY A 207 24.24 -25.38 4.20
CA GLY A 207 24.02 -25.76 2.80
C GLY A 207 24.16 -27.25 2.56
N ALA A 208 23.95 -28.12 3.55
CA ALA A 208 23.94 -29.55 3.40
C ALA A 208 22.53 -30.11 3.23
N LEU A 209 22.33 -30.95 2.24
CA LEU A 209 21.14 -31.77 2.01
C LEU A 209 21.44 -33.20 2.43
N CYS A 210 20.68 -33.80 3.35
CA CYS A 210 20.71 -35.20 3.66
C CYS A 210 19.43 -35.87 3.14
N VAL A 211 19.61 -37.01 2.49
CA VAL A 211 18.55 -37.88 1.97
C VAL A 211 18.41 -39.07 2.91
N TRP A 212 17.22 -39.27 3.42
CA TRP A 212 16.89 -40.33 4.36
C TRP A 212 15.89 -41.28 3.74
N GLN A 213 16.24 -42.56 3.71
CA GLN A 213 15.37 -43.62 3.24
C GLN A 213 14.77 -44.34 4.40
N CYS A 214 13.47 -44.61 4.33
CA CYS A 214 12.70 -45.36 5.32
C CYS A 214 12.55 -46.81 4.89
N ASP A 215 12.79 -47.77 5.79
CA ASP A 215 12.62 -49.20 5.52
C ASP A 215 11.15 -49.62 5.41
N THR A 216 10.22 -48.78 5.88
CA THR A 216 8.80 -49.12 6.01
C THR A 216 7.98 -48.26 5.07
N PRO A 217 7.16 -48.86 4.19
CA PRO A 217 6.24 -48.06 3.38
C PRO A 217 5.12 -47.45 4.26
N PRO A 218 4.46 -46.35 3.82
CA PRO A 218 3.41 -45.72 4.60
C PRO A 218 2.22 -46.63 4.98
N GLU A 219 1.97 -47.65 4.15
CA GLU A 219 0.92 -48.68 4.41
C GLU A 219 1.31 -49.66 5.53
N GLY A 220 2.59 -49.79 5.82
CA GLY A 220 3.14 -50.64 6.88
C GLY A 220 2.99 -50.06 8.29
N LEU A 221 2.45 -48.86 8.45
CA LEU A 221 2.15 -48.26 9.76
C LEU A 221 0.93 -48.92 10.38
N ARG A 222 1.10 -49.45 11.60
CA ARG A 222 0.02 -50.19 12.33
C ARG A 222 -0.50 -49.37 13.48
N LEU A 223 -1.82 -49.15 13.51
CA LEU A 223 -2.48 -48.48 14.62
C LEU A 223 -2.36 -49.32 15.88
N LYS A 224 -1.95 -48.71 16.98
CA LYS A 224 -1.92 -49.34 18.27
C LYS A 224 -3.36 -49.57 18.75
N ALA A 225 -3.71 -50.85 19.04
CA ALA A 225 -5.01 -51.16 19.58
C ALA A 225 -5.27 -50.41 20.88
N PRO A 226 -6.47 -49.89 21.13
CA PRO A 226 -6.79 -49.18 22.36
C PRO A 226 -6.65 -50.16 23.55
N THR A 227 -5.68 -49.93 24.40
CA THR A 227 -5.46 -50.68 25.62
C THR A 227 -6.36 -50.11 26.72
N GLY A 228 -7.30 -50.89 27.21
CA GLY A 228 -8.15 -50.55 28.35
C GLY A 228 -9.65 -50.63 28.04
N TRP A 229 -10.47 -50.60 29.07
CA TRP A 229 -11.95 -50.70 29.14
C TRP A 229 -12.78 -50.06 28.02
N ARG A 230 -12.17 -49.27 27.10
CA ARG A 230 -12.75 -48.86 25.83
C ARG A 230 -12.73 -49.91 24.74
N ALA A 231 -11.88 -50.93 24.85
CA ALA A 231 -11.86 -52.07 23.93
C ALA A 231 -13.05 -52.98 24.19
N ASP A 232 -13.39 -53.16 25.46
CA ASP A 232 -14.52 -53.97 25.90
C ASP A 232 -15.86 -53.35 25.48
N LEU A 233 -15.97 -52.02 25.46
CA LEU A 233 -17.17 -51.32 24.98
C LEU A 233 -17.32 -51.36 23.45
N LEU A 234 -16.24 -51.44 22.70
CA LEU A 234 -16.27 -51.54 21.22
C LEU A 234 -16.49 -53.00 20.80
N GLN A 235 -16.05 -53.99 21.58
CA GLN A 235 -16.38 -55.38 21.39
C GLN A 235 -17.85 -55.66 21.77
N ALA A 236 -18.35 -55.13 22.87
CA ALA A 236 -19.76 -55.23 23.25
C ALA A 236 -20.71 -54.56 22.23
N ALA A 237 -20.29 -53.46 21.58
CA ALA A 237 -21.05 -52.79 20.50
C ALA A 237 -20.94 -53.51 19.16
N ALA A 238 -19.99 -54.40 18.98
CA ALA A 238 -19.84 -55.26 17.79
C ALA A 238 -20.64 -56.56 17.97
N GLU A 239 -20.70 -57.08 19.19
CA GLU A 239 -21.49 -58.27 19.53
C GLU A 239 -23.00 -57.98 19.50
N GLU A 240 -23.46 -56.76 19.78
CA GLU A 240 -24.88 -56.37 19.62
C GLU A 240 -25.36 -56.25 18.15
N LYS A 241 -24.46 -56.40 17.15
CA LYS A 241 -24.81 -56.38 15.72
C LYS A 241 -24.82 -57.74 15.05
N GLU A 242 -24.38 -58.80 15.71
CA GLU A 242 -24.35 -60.17 15.15
C GLU A 242 -25.52 -61.04 15.59
N ASP A 243 -26.44 -60.63 16.46
CA ASP A 243 -27.63 -61.35 16.87
C ASP A 243 -28.79 -61.16 15.88
N GLY A 244 -28.58 -61.40 14.61
CA GLY A 244 -29.65 -61.24 13.62
C GLY A 244 -29.48 -61.95 12.30
N GLU A 245 -28.84 -63.13 12.25
CA GLU A 245 -29.03 -64.03 11.11
C GLU A 245 -28.65 -65.45 11.55
N GLU A 246 -29.66 -66.29 11.77
CA GLU A 246 -29.57 -67.77 11.94
C GLU A 246 -29.27 -68.41 10.59
N GLY A 247 -28.32 -69.32 10.56
CA GLY A 247 -28.21 -70.25 9.43
C GLY A 247 -26.94 -71.04 9.27
N GLU A 248 -27.00 -72.27 9.85
CA GLU A 248 -26.32 -73.50 9.42
C GLU A 248 -24.86 -73.83 9.82
N GLU A 249 -24.75 -74.87 10.54
CA GLU A 249 -23.65 -75.68 11.04
C GLU A 249 -22.66 -76.11 9.94
N GLU A 250 -21.39 -75.96 10.19
CA GLU A 250 -20.44 -77.05 9.84
C GLU A 250 -19.25 -77.11 10.83
N THR A 251 -19.26 -78.27 11.52
CA THR A 251 -18.24 -78.71 12.44
C THR A 251 -16.93 -78.99 11.73
N THR A 252 -15.84 -78.34 12.08
CA THR A 252 -14.48 -78.84 11.85
C THR A 252 -13.48 -78.48 12.94
N VAL A 253 -13.15 -79.44 13.72
CA VAL A 253 -11.85 -79.79 14.31
C VAL A 253 -10.90 -78.65 14.78
N ARG A 254 -10.85 -78.60 16.11
CA ARG A 254 -9.79 -78.01 16.92
C ARG A 254 -8.41 -78.61 16.59
N GLY A 255 -7.64 -77.95 15.74
CA GLY A 255 -6.20 -78.09 15.64
C GLY A 255 -5.52 -77.06 16.58
N LYS A 256 -4.84 -77.63 17.65
CA LYS A 256 -3.87 -76.80 18.42
C LYS A 256 -2.77 -76.34 17.49
N ALA A 257 -2.84 -75.08 17.12
CA ALA A 257 -1.68 -74.39 16.51
C ALA A 257 -0.69 -74.02 17.64
N THR A 258 0.45 -74.59 17.58
CA THR A 258 1.67 -74.15 18.27
C THR A 258 1.93 -72.67 18.04
N PRO A 259 2.45 -71.92 19.01
CA PRO A 259 2.78 -70.52 18.78
C PRO A 259 3.96 -70.46 17.75
N ALA A 260 3.59 -70.25 16.51
CA ALA A 260 4.55 -69.90 15.48
C ALA A 260 5.10 -68.51 15.79
N ALA A 261 6.40 -68.47 15.78
CA ALA A 261 7.28 -67.32 15.87
C ALA A 261 6.56 -65.95 15.76
N GLU A 262 6.55 -65.20 16.84
CA GLU A 262 6.39 -63.77 16.78
C GLU A 262 7.50 -63.25 15.83
N GLU A 263 7.18 -63.05 14.57
CA GLU A 263 7.99 -62.25 13.68
C GLU A 263 8.21 -60.93 14.43
N GLN A 264 9.47 -60.65 14.76
CA GLN A 264 9.93 -59.39 15.31
C GLN A 264 9.54 -58.29 14.29
N GLN A 265 8.34 -57.77 14.43
CA GLN A 265 7.82 -56.70 13.59
C GLN A 265 8.68 -55.46 13.84
N GLY A 266 9.54 -55.17 12.88
CA GLY A 266 10.57 -54.14 12.97
C GLY A 266 9.93 -52.77 13.22
N LYS A 267 10.45 -52.06 14.20
CA LYS A 267 10.21 -50.61 14.35
C LYS A 267 10.71 -49.88 13.09
N VAL A 268 10.00 -48.83 12.71
CA VAL A 268 10.42 -47.97 11.59
C VAL A 268 11.86 -47.51 11.78
N ARG A 269 12.67 -47.65 10.76
CA ARG A 269 14.10 -47.25 10.75
C ARG A 269 14.39 -46.38 9.55
N TYR A 270 15.19 -45.37 9.78
CA TYR A 270 15.72 -44.48 8.75
C TYR A 270 17.21 -44.73 8.54
N SER A 271 17.61 -44.83 7.29
CA SER A 271 19.04 -44.88 6.88
C SER A 271 19.37 -43.68 6.04
N ARG A 272 20.54 -43.09 6.25
CA ARG A 272 21.00 -41.98 5.40
C ARG A 272 21.52 -42.52 4.09
N LEU A 273 20.82 -42.25 2.99
CA LEU A 273 21.20 -42.68 1.67
C LEU A 273 22.35 -41.85 1.09
N ALA A 274 22.18 -40.50 1.15
CA ALA A 274 23.16 -39.57 0.55
C ALA A 274 23.27 -38.28 1.38
N LYS A 275 24.40 -37.59 1.16
CA LYS A 275 24.60 -36.22 1.68
C LYS A 275 25.23 -35.39 0.57
N TYR A 276 24.55 -34.33 0.19
CA TYR A 276 24.98 -33.37 -0.83
C TYR A 276 25.27 -32.01 -0.21
N PHE A 277 26.10 -31.22 -0.88
CA PHE A 277 26.40 -29.83 -0.48
C PHE A 277 26.12 -28.91 -1.63
N PHE A 278 25.44 -27.81 -1.38
CA PHE A 278 25.17 -26.78 -2.37
C PHE A 278 26.38 -25.87 -2.58
N ASN A 279 27.12 -25.58 -1.51
CA ASN A 279 28.30 -24.73 -1.56
C ASN A 279 29.50 -25.50 -2.07
N LYS A 280 30.27 -24.89 -3.00
CA LYS A 280 31.59 -25.40 -3.37
C LYS A 280 32.58 -25.23 -2.23
N GLU A 281 33.63 -26.01 -2.18
CA GLU A 281 34.66 -25.89 -1.14
C GLU A 281 35.23 -24.46 -1.12
N GLY A 282 35.03 -23.76 0.03
CA GLY A 282 35.48 -22.38 0.26
C GLY A 282 34.40 -21.30 0.25
N ASP A 283 33.22 -21.59 -0.24
CA ASP A 283 32.08 -20.64 -0.20
C ASP A 283 31.22 -20.84 1.06
N PHE A 284 31.22 -19.85 1.94
CA PHE A 284 30.37 -19.84 3.15
C PHE A 284 29.05 -19.11 2.91
N ASN A 285 28.25 -19.57 1.96
CA ASN A 285 26.95 -18.99 1.72
C ASN A 285 25.87 -19.74 2.53
N LYS A 286 25.25 -19.07 3.48
CA LYS A 286 24.24 -19.68 4.36
C LYS A 286 22.94 -19.91 3.60
N LEU A 287 22.39 -21.12 3.72
CA LEU A 287 21.04 -21.44 3.29
C LEU A 287 20.04 -20.77 4.25
N THR A 288 19.11 -19.99 3.71
CA THR A 288 18.13 -19.23 4.49
C THR A 288 16.70 -19.72 4.33
N ALA A 289 16.35 -20.22 3.14
CA ALA A 289 15.02 -20.71 2.84
C ALA A 289 15.07 -21.85 1.81
N ALA A 290 14.10 -22.76 1.88
CA ALA A 290 13.95 -23.79 0.87
C ALA A 290 12.46 -24.13 0.70
N ALA A 291 12.09 -24.61 -0.48
CA ALA A 291 10.78 -25.12 -0.81
C ALA A 291 10.91 -26.33 -1.74
N TYR A 292 10.07 -27.32 -1.58
CA TYR A 292 10.04 -28.52 -2.38
C TYR A 292 8.66 -28.75 -2.98
N HIS A 293 8.62 -29.02 -4.27
CA HIS A 293 7.39 -29.38 -4.96
C HIS A 293 7.35 -30.88 -5.23
N LYS A 294 6.54 -31.60 -4.46
CA LYS A 294 6.50 -33.07 -4.45
C LYS A 294 6.14 -33.71 -5.79
N LYS A 295 5.28 -33.07 -6.61
CA LYS A 295 4.85 -33.65 -7.90
C LYS A 295 5.89 -33.58 -9.01
N THR A 296 6.68 -32.50 -9.05
CA THR A 296 7.71 -32.29 -10.08
C THR A 296 9.11 -32.60 -9.57
N HIS A 297 9.25 -33.02 -8.33
CA HIS A 297 10.52 -33.32 -7.64
C HIS A 297 11.52 -32.15 -7.66
N LEU A 298 10.99 -30.91 -7.70
CA LEU A 298 11.81 -29.70 -7.75
C LEU A 298 12.11 -29.16 -6.36
N LEU A 299 13.38 -29.03 -6.04
CA LEU A 299 13.88 -28.40 -4.84
C LEU A 299 14.42 -27.01 -5.16
N VAL A 300 13.86 -26.00 -4.52
CA VAL A 300 14.31 -24.60 -4.62
C VAL A 300 14.99 -24.21 -3.33
N THR A 301 16.22 -23.73 -3.40
CA THR A 301 17.01 -23.31 -2.25
C THR A 301 17.45 -21.87 -2.40
N GLY A 302 17.31 -21.07 -1.36
CA GLY A 302 17.68 -19.65 -1.32
C GLY A 302 18.72 -19.36 -0.26
N PHE A 303 19.65 -18.48 -0.61
CA PHE A 303 20.84 -18.20 0.19
C PHE A 303 20.88 -16.76 0.70
N ALA A 304 21.75 -16.54 1.68
CA ALA A 304 21.98 -15.23 2.26
C ALA A 304 22.58 -14.21 1.27
N SER A 305 23.24 -14.69 0.23
CA SER A 305 23.78 -13.87 -0.87
C SER A 305 22.75 -13.43 -1.90
N GLY A 306 21.46 -13.84 -1.74
CA GLY A 306 20.41 -13.55 -2.73
C GLY A 306 20.46 -14.43 -3.98
N ILE A 307 21.29 -15.46 -3.98
CA ILE A 307 21.34 -16.49 -5.01
C ILE A 307 20.32 -17.56 -4.65
N PHE A 308 19.66 -18.13 -5.64
CA PHE A 308 18.87 -19.34 -5.47
C PHE A 308 19.32 -20.42 -6.45
N HIS A 309 19.16 -21.68 -6.04
CA HIS A 309 19.40 -22.83 -6.88
C HIS A 309 18.11 -23.62 -7.04
N LEU A 310 17.91 -24.16 -8.23
CA LEU A 310 16.84 -25.06 -8.58
C LEU A 310 17.46 -26.43 -8.90
N HIS A 311 17.10 -27.45 -8.13
CA HIS A 311 17.57 -28.81 -8.28
C HIS A 311 16.42 -29.77 -8.52
N GLU A 312 16.68 -30.78 -9.29
CA GLU A 312 15.81 -31.93 -9.45
C GLU A 312 16.29 -33.06 -8.52
N LEU A 313 15.35 -33.57 -7.74
CA LEU A 313 15.61 -34.74 -6.88
C LEU A 313 14.99 -35.99 -7.52
N PRO A 314 15.46 -37.19 -7.21
CA PRO A 314 16.49 -37.54 -6.23
C PRO A 314 17.94 -37.42 -6.73
N GLU A 315 18.15 -37.21 -8.01
CA GLU A 315 19.49 -37.23 -8.65
C GLU A 315 20.37 -36.05 -8.32
N PHE A 316 19.81 -35.01 -7.68
CA PHE A 316 20.49 -33.76 -7.33
C PHE A 316 21.05 -33.00 -8.53
N ASN A 317 20.35 -33.02 -9.67
CA ASN A 317 20.72 -32.27 -10.86
C ASN A 317 20.44 -30.80 -10.71
N LEU A 318 21.46 -29.95 -10.94
CA LEU A 318 21.27 -28.48 -10.93
C LEU A 318 20.63 -28.05 -12.25
N ILE A 319 19.41 -27.45 -12.16
CA ILE A 319 18.70 -26.89 -13.32
C ILE A 319 19.13 -25.45 -13.53
N HIS A 320 18.94 -24.59 -12.50
CA HIS A 320 19.26 -23.17 -12.56
C HIS A 320 20.00 -22.70 -11.31
N SER A 321 20.90 -21.72 -11.52
CA SER A 321 21.56 -20.97 -10.45
C SER A 321 21.52 -19.49 -10.81
N LEU A 322 20.64 -18.72 -10.18
CA LEU A 322 20.39 -17.32 -10.51
C LEU A 322 20.41 -16.43 -9.25
N SER A 323 20.77 -15.17 -9.43
CA SER A 323 20.75 -14.17 -8.38
C SER A 323 19.52 -13.25 -8.55
N ILE A 324 18.77 -13.08 -7.48
CA ILE A 324 17.63 -12.16 -7.45
C ILE A 324 18.08 -10.76 -7.04
N SER A 325 18.98 -10.70 -6.07
CA SER A 325 19.45 -9.46 -5.44
C SER A 325 20.72 -9.74 -4.65
N ASP A 326 21.34 -8.69 -4.14
CA ASP A 326 22.49 -8.80 -3.23
C ASP A 326 22.07 -9.01 -1.75
N GLN A 327 20.77 -9.19 -1.50
CA GLN A 327 20.20 -9.36 -0.16
C GLN A 327 19.64 -10.76 0.04
N SER A 328 19.63 -11.21 1.29
CA SER A 328 19.17 -12.55 1.66
C SER A 328 17.72 -12.83 1.25
N ILE A 329 17.48 -14.03 0.75
CA ILE A 329 16.17 -14.58 0.47
C ILE A 329 15.58 -15.09 1.79
N ALA A 330 14.50 -14.45 2.27
CA ALA A 330 13.93 -14.80 3.56
C ALA A 330 12.88 -15.91 3.49
N SER A 331 12.17 -16.03 2.37
CA SER A 331 11.11 -17.05 2.17
C SER A 331 10.99 -17.41 0.70
N ILE A 332 10.68 -18.68 0.47
CA ILE A 332 10.44 -19.26 -0.86
C ILE A 332 9.12 -20.03 -0.82
N ALA A 333 8.34 -19.94 -1.86
CA ALA A 333 7.16 -20.77 -2.08
C ALA A 333 7.07 -21.21 -3.53
N VAL A 334 6.50 -22.39 -3.76
CA VAL A 334 6.26 -22.94 -5.10
C VAL A 334 4.74 -23.06 -5.28
N ASN A 335 4.23 -22.77 -6.45
CA ASN A 335 2.80 -22.90 -6.74
C ASN A 335 2.38 -24.36 -6.90
N SER A 336 1.08 -24.63 -6.94
CA SER A 336 0.51 -25.97 -7.02
C SER A 336 0.82 -26.73 -8.33
N SER A 337 1.17 -26.03 -9.41
CA SER A 337 1.60 -26.63 -10.69
C SER A 337 3.10 -26.88 -10.76
N GLY A 338 3.91 -26.21 -9.94
CA GLY A 338 5.37 -26.30 -9.97
C GLY A 338 6.05 -25.32 -10.92
N ASP A 339 5.31 -24.45 -11.64
CA ASP A 339 5.85 -23.56 -12.66
C ASP A 339 6.34 -22.22 -12.10
N TRP A 340 5.68 -21.71 -11.07
CA TRP A 340 5.94 -20.40 -10.50
C TRP A 340 6.61 -20.48 -9.14
N LEU A 341 7.67 -19.73 -8.98
CA LEU A 341 8.47 -19.63 -7.77
C LEU A 341 8.32 -18.23 -7.18
N ALA A 342 7.92 -18.12 -5.94
CA ALA A 342 7.82 -16.85 -5.22
C ALA A 342 8.96 -16.69 -4.23
N PHE A 343 9.64 -15.54 -4.27
CA PHE A 343 10.76 -15.19 -3.42
C PHE A 343 10.46 -13.91 -2.64
N GLY A 344 10.68 -13.96 -1.34
CA GLY A 344 10.57 -12.81 -0.44
C GLY A 344 11.95 -12.37 0.03
N CYS A 345 12.36 -11.15 -0.33
CA CYS A 345 13.61 -10.54 0.12
C CYS A 345 13.28 -9.43 1.12
N SER A 346 13.51 -9.68 2.42
CA SER A 346 13.18 -8.74 3.48
C SER A 346 14.05 -7.48 3.41
N GLY A 347 15.35 -7.62 3.11
CA GLY A 347 16.30 -6.51 3.04
C GLY A 347 15.96 -5.45 1.98
N LEU A 348 15.25 -5.82 0.92
CA LEU A 348 14.80 -4.89 -0.12
C LEU A 348 13.30 -4.57 -0.05
N GLY A 349 12.54 -5.25 0.80
CA GLY A 349 11.08 -5.16 0.78
C GLY A 349 10.50 -5.63 -0.56
N GLN A 350 11.07 -6.69 -1.15
CA GLN A 350 10.76 -7.15 -2.50
C GLN A 350 10.05 -8.50 -2.48
N LEU A 351 9.02 -8.63 -3.31
CA LEU A 351 8.39 -9.88 -3.70
C LEU A 351 8.64 -10.09 -5.20
N LEU A 352 9.24 -11.22 -5.53
CA LEU A 352 9.48 -11.66 -6.90
C LEU A 352 8.72 -12.95 -7.13
N VAL A 353 7.98 -13.05 -8.22
CA VAL A 353 7.43 -14.31 -8.73
C VAL A 353 8.02 -14.56 -10.10
N TRP A 354 8.65 -15.71 -10.25
CA TRP A 354 9.41 -16.09 -11.42
C TRP A 354 8.91 -17.41 -11.98
N GLU A 355 8.76 -17.49 -13.28
CA GLU A 355 8.41 -18.70 -14.02
C GLU A 355 9.71 -19.32 -14.53
N TRP A 356 10.04 -20.48 -13.99
CA TRP A 356 11.35 -21.07 -14.23
C TRP A 356 11.50 -21.70 -15.61
N GLN A 357 10.41 -22.15 -16.25
CA GLN A 357 10.43 -22.76 -17.57
C GLN A 357 10.64 -21.72 -18.67
N SER A 358 9.97 -20.59 -18.61
CA SER A 358 10.10 -19.49 -19.58
C SER A 358 11.19 -18.50 -19.22
N GLU A 359 11.85 -18.68 -18.05
CA GLU A 359 12.83 -17.74 -17.48
C GLU A 359 12.29 -16.31 -17.38
N SER A 360 10.98 -16.17 -17.21
CA SER A 360 10.32 -14.88 -17.19
C SER A 360 9.89 -14.46 -15.78
N CYS A 361 9.84 -13.14 -15.55
CA CYS A 361 9.38 -12.57 -14.31
C CYS A 361 7.88 -12.30 -14.40
N VAL A 362 7.05 -13.08 -13.71
CA VAL A 362 5.59 -12.92 -13.65
C VAL A 362 5.21 -11.69 -12.83
N LEU A 363 5.84 -11.52 -11.67
CA LEU A 363 5.59 -10.38 -10.79
C LEU A 363 6.90 -9.94 -10.15
N LYS A 364 7.24 -8.65 -10.30
CA LYS A 364 8.31 -8.01 -9.55
C LYS A 364 7.73 -6.80 -8.84
N GLN A 365 7.54 -6.91 -7.54
CA GLN A 365 7.06 -5.83 -6.71
C GLN A 365 8.11 -5.46 -5.67
N GLN A 366 8.45 -4.18 -5.63
CA GLN A 366 9.39 -3.64 -4.67
C GLN A 366 8.68 -2.55 -3.87
N GLY A 367 8.77 -2.63 -2.56
CA GLY A 367 8.22 -1.65 -1.64
C GLY A 367 9.31 -0.92 -0.87
N HIS A 368 8.87 -0.03 0.02
CA HIS A 368 9.77 0.58 0.99
C HIS A 368 10.20 -0.43 2.05
N PHE A 369 11.50 -0.48 2.29
CA PHE A 369 12.10 -1.31 3.34
C PHE A 369 12.05 -0.59 4.69
N ASN A 370 12.30 0.72 4.69
CA ASN A 370 12.33 1.56 5.88
C ASN A 370 11.05 2.42 5.99
N SER A 371 11.03 3.39 6.90
CA SER A 371 9.88 4.25 7.13
C SER A 371 9.56 5.11 5.90
N MET A 372 8.28 5.23 5.60
CA MET A 372 7.77 6.21 4.63
C MET A 372 7.58 7.55 5.35
N VAL A 373 8.29 8.56 4.91
CA VAL A 373 8.33 9.88 5.57
C VAL A 373 7.35 10.85 4.95
N SER A 374 7.16 10.79 3.63
CA SER A 374 6.37 11.76 2.90
C SER A 374 5.50 11.12 1.83
N LEU A 375 4.38 11.75 1.54
CA LEU A 375 3.48 11.34 0.48
C LEU A 375 2.91 12.54 -0.27
N ALA A 376 2.66 12.36 -1.56
CA ALA A 376 1.98 13.32 -2.41
C ALA A 376 1.01 12.58 -3.35
N TYR A 377 -0.14 13.19 -3.62
CA TYR A 377 -1.06 12.70 -4.66
C TYR A 377 -0.69 13.30 -6.01
N SER A 378 -0.86 12.52 -7.07
CA SER A 378 -0.85 13.07 -8.42
C SER A 378 -2.08 13.97 -8.64
N PRO A 379 -2.00 14.99 -9.50
CA PRO A 379 -3.12 15.93 -9.74
C PRO A 379 -4.38 15.24 -10.28
N ASP A 380 -4.22 14.16 -11.04
CA ASP A 380 -5.29 13.33 -11.57
C ASP A 380 -5.91 12.37 -10.52
N GLY A 381 -5.30 12.28 -9.33
CA GLY A 381 -5.75 11.39 -8.25
C GLY A 381 -5.56 9.89 -8.51
N GLN A 382 -4.90 9.50 -9.61
CA GLN A 382 -4.70 8.09 -9.96
C GLN A 382 -3.52 7.46 -9.23
N TYR A 383 -2.52 8.26 -8.86
CA TYR A 383 -1.30 7.80 -8.25
C TYR A 383 -1.04 8.49 -6.91
N ILE A 384 -0.35 7.76 -6.05
CA ILE A 384 0.24 8.29 -4.81
C ILE A 384 1.75 8.11 -4.93
N VAL A 385 2.49 9.17 -4.70
CA VAL A 385 3.94 9.15 -4.62
C VAL A 385 4.35 9.12 -3.16
N THR A 386 5.25 8.22 -2.81
CA THR A 386 5.75 8.07 -1.44
C THR A 386 7.26 8.18 -1.43
N GLY A 387 7.82 8.88 -0.47
CA GLY A 387 9.25 8.96 -0.23
C GLY A 387 9.63 8.31 1.10
N GLY A 388 10.69 7.56 1.11
CA GLY A 388 11.16 6.83 2.29
C GLY A 388 12.63 7.11 2.62
N ASP A 389 12.99 6.77 3.87
CA ASP A 389 14.36 6.83 4.35
C ASP A 389 15.28 5.78 3.68
N ASP A 390 14.70 4.90 2.88
CA ASP A 390 15.42 3.85 2.15
C ASP A 390 15.98 4.32 0.79
N GLY A 391 15.91 5.61 0.50
CA GLY A 391 16.39 6.20 -0.75
C GLY A 391 15.54 5.83 -1.97
N LYS A 392 14.31 5.41 -1.74
CA LYS A 392 13.37 5.07 -2.80
C LYS A 392 12.18 6.02 -2.80
N VAL A 393 11.69 6.30 -3.99
CA VAL A 393 10.43 6.99 -4.21
C VAL A 393 9.50 6.03 -4.91
N GLY A 394 8.39 5.68 -4.26
CA GLY A 394 7.39 4.74 -4.78
C GLY A 394 6.28 5.46 -5.53
N LEU A 395 5.96 5.01 -6.72
CA LEU A 395 4.77 5.41 -7.47
C LEU A 395 3.71 4.31 -7.31
N LEU A 396 2.69 4.60 -6.54
CA LEU A 396 1.66 3.66 -6.15
C LEU A 396 0.39 3.93 -6.93
N GLY A 397 -0.03 2.96 -7.73
CA GLY A 397 -1.33 2.98 -8.39
C GLY A 397 -2.42 2.36 -7.50
N ARG A 398 -3.65 2.30 -8.02
CA ARG A 398 -4.83 1.82 -7.29
C ARG A 398 -4.69 0.41 -6.69
N TYR A 399 -3.92 -0.47 -7.33
CA TYR A 399 -3.85 -1.88 -6.96
C TYR A 399 -2.44 -2.38 -6.66
N ARG A 400 -1.38 -1.63 -7.00
CA ARG A 400 0.00 -2.09 -6.87
C ARG A 400 1.00 -0.94 -6.90
N ASN A 401 2.24 -1.24 -6.54
CA ASN A 401 3.37 -0.39 -6.88
C ASN A 401 3.54 -0.40 -8.40
N PHE A 402 3.37 0.77 -8.98
CA PHE A 402 3.51 0.92 -10.43
C PHE A 402 4.99 1.01 -10.83
N ARG A 403 5.74 1.82 -10.07
CA ARG A 403 7.15 2.07 -10.32
C ARG A 403 7.88 2.49 -9.03
N THR A 404 9.15 2.17 -8.96
CA THR A 404 10.04 2.64 -7.90
C THR A 404 11.18 3.41 -8.54
N PHE A 405 11.37 4.66 -8.12
CA PHE A 405 12.50 5.48 -8.51
C PHE A 405 13.59 5.32 -7.45
N THR A 406 14.80 5.13 -7.89
CA THR A 406 15.97 5.00 -7.02
C THR A 406 16.96 6.11 -7.30
N SER A 407 17.57 6.63 -6.25
CA SER A 407 18.68 7.58 -6.38
C SER A 407 19.96 6.86 -6.83
N PRO A 408 20.84 7.56 -7.54
CA PRO A 408 22.16 7.00 -7.93
C PRO A 408 23.06 6.69 -6.74
N ARG A 409 22.82 7.33 -5.60
CA ARG A 409 23.52 7.14 -4.33
C ARG A 409 22.51 6.81 -3.25
N PRO A 410 22.85 6.00 -2.23
CA PRO A 410 21.98 5.78 -1.09
C PRO A 410 21.77 7.11 -0.35
N THR A 411 20.55 7.63 -0.37
CA THR A 411 20.15 8.91 0.23
C THR A 411 18.83 8.75 0.95
N GLN A 412 18.62 9.50 2.04
CA GLN A 412 17.35 9.50 2.76
C GLN A 412 16.47 10.65 2.23
N PHE A 413 15.22 10.33 1.84
CA PHE A 413 14.28 11.32 1.38
C PHE A 413 13.37 11.81 2.50
N SER A 414 13.32 13.14 2.67
CA SER A 414 12.48 13.81 3.67
C SER A 414 11.12 14.25 3.14
N CYS A 415 11.04 14.59 1.89
CA CYS A 415 9.84 15.14 1.27
C CYS A 415 9.73 14.77 -0.20
N VAL A 416 8.51 14.69 -0.69
CA VAL A 416 8.20 14.46 -2.10
C VAL A 416 7.14 15.45 -2.58
N ALA A 417 7.20 15.81 -3.85
CA ALA A 417 6.19 16.62 -4.52
C ALA A 417 5.98 16.15 -5.96
N VAL A 418 4.78 16.37 -6.47
CA VAL A 418 4.38 16.06 -7.84
C VAL A 418 4.01 17.36 -8.54
N ASP A 419 4.43 17.51 -9.77
CA ASP A 419 4.10 18.67 -10.61
C ASP A 419 2.60 18.70 -10.94
N CYS A 420 2.13 19.91 -11.28
CA CYS A 420 0.72 20.15 -11.67
C CYS A 420 0.31 19.40 -12.96
N SER A 421 1.26 19.08 -13.83
CA SER A 421 1.02 18.25 -15.02
C SER A 421 0.91 16.75 -14.70
N GLY A 422 1.44 16.30 -13.54
CA GLY A 422 1.56 14.91 -13.19
C GLY A 422 2.65 14.15 -13.97
N GLU A 423 3.57 14.85 -14.64
CA GLU A 423 4.63 14.21 -15.42
C GLU A 423 5.95 14.08 -14.65
N VAL A 424 6.15 14.94 -13.66
CA VAL A 424 7.40 15.06 -12.92
C VAL A 424 7.20 14.83 -11.45
N VAL A 425 8.10 14.03 -10.87
CA VAL A 425 8.20 13.78 -9.43
C VAL A 425 9.52 14.31 -8.91
N SER A 426 9.48 15.04 -7.82
CA SER A 426 10.67 15.50 -7.11
C SER A 426 10.73 14.96 -5.70
N ALA A 427 11.95 14.65 -5.22
CA ALA A 427 12.20 14.28 -3.85
C ALA A 427 13.42 15.02 -3.28
N GLY A 428 13.28 15.50 -2.06
CA GLY A 428 14.34 16.19 -1.33
C GLY A 428 15.11 15.25 -0.44
N ALA A 429 16.43 15.28 -0.57
CA ALA A 429 17.33 14.46 0.22
C ALA A 429 17.73 15.16 1.52
N GLN A 430 17.84 14.38 2.58
CA GLN A 430 18.26 14.85 3.89
C GLN A 430 19.78 14.83 4.05
N ASP A 431 20.43 13.84 3.42
CA ASP A 431 21.88 13.61 3.59
C ASP A 431 22.73 14.34 2.56
N SER A 432 22.29 14.33 1.29
CA SER A 432 23.04 14.94 0.19
C SER A 432 22.69 16.41 -0.06
N PHE A 433 21.61 16.93 0.55
CA PHE A 433 21.09 18.28 0.39
C PHE A 433 20.68 18.63 -1.06
N GLU A 434 20.38 17.60 -1.85
CA GLU A 434 20.03 17.68 -3.25
C GLU A 434 18.54 17.36 -3.46
N VAL A 435 17.97 17.93 -4.52
CA VAL A 435 16.63 17.55 -4.99
C VAL A 435 16.77 16.71 -6.23
N PHE A 436 16.23 15.51 -6.17
CA PHE A 436 16.19 14.59 -7.31
C PHE A 436 14.88 14.71 -8.06
N ILE A 437 14.96 14.65 -9.37
CA ILE A 437 13.81 14.84 -10.25
C ILE A 437 13.72 13.69 -11.25
N TRP A 438 12.55 13.04 -11.30
CA TRP A 438 12.29 11.93 -12.22
C TRP A 438 11.07 12.21 -13.10
N SER A 439 11.11 11.66 -14.29
CA SER A 439 9.91 11.54 -15.12
C SER A 439 9.02 10.40 -14.61
N MET A 440 7.75 10.72 -14.37
CA MET A 440 6.76 9.74 -13.92
C MET A 440 6.49 8.67 -14.99
N GLN A 441 6.48 9.07 -16.26
CA GLN A 441 6.19 8.17 -17.38
C GLN A 441 7.35 7.20 -17.68
N THR A 442 8.58 7.71 -17.76
CA THR A 442 9.73 6.89 -18.15
C THR A 442 10.45 6.25 -16.96
N GLY A 443 10.35 6.86 -15.78
CA GLY A 443 11.07 6.46 -14.57
C GLY A 443 12.55 6.86 -14.58
N ARG A 444 12.99 7.60 -15.57
CA ARG A 444 14.37 8.08 -15.67
C ARG A 444 14.59 9.28 -14.76
N LEU A 445 15.76 9.34 -14.16
CA LEU A 445 16.23 10.53 -13.48
C LEU A 445 16.47 11.61 -14.55
N LEU A 446 15.79 12.75 -14.39
CA LEU A 446 15.91 13.88 -15.31
C LEU A 446 17.08 14.77 -14.90
N ASP A 447 17.12 15.14 -13.62
CA ASP A 447 18.14 16.04 -13.10
C ASP A 447 18.32 15.90 -11.58
N VAL A 448 19.45 16.46 -11.07
CA VAL A 448 19.76 16.53 -9.65
C VAL A 448 20.11 17.99 -9.32
N LEU A 449 19.24 18.65 -8.57
CA LEU A 449 19.41 20.06 -8.21
C LEU A 449 20.29 20.16 -6.98
N SER A 450 21.46 20.73 -7.13
CA SER A 450 22.40 21.02 -6.07
C SER A 450 22.46 22.51 -5.79
N GLY A 451 22.66 22.89 -4.54
CA GLY A 451 22.80 24.28 -4.14
C GLY A 451 22.45 24.56 -2.69
N HIS A 452 21.58 23.81 -2.05
CA HIS A 452 21.34 23.95 -0.63
C HIS A 452 22.54 23.49 0.20
N GLU A 453 22.79 24.20 1.31
CA GLU A 453 23.87 23.87 2.26
C GLU A 453 23.38 23.08 3.48
N GLY A 454 22.11 22.73 3.54
CA GLY A 454 21.49 21.97 4.61
C GLY A 454 20.43 21.01 4.12
N PRO A 455 19.95 20.10 5.02
CA PRO A 455 18.90 19.14 4.70
C PRO A 455 17.65 19.79 4.12
N ILE A 456 17.10 19.19 3.07
CA ILE A 456 15.86 19.65 2.47
C ILE A 456 14.70 19.14 3.30
N SER A 457 13.80 20.03 3.69
CA SER A 457 12.69 19.72 4.61
C SER A 457 11.33 19.71 3.92
N SER A 458 11.14 20.50 2.87
CA SER A 458 9.87 20.59 2.17
C SER A 458 10.05 20.97 0.71
N LEU A 459 9.21 20.39 -0.13
CA LEU A 459 9.12 20.68 -1.56
C LEU A 459 7.67 21.01 -1.91
N CYS A 460 7.47 21.95 -2.80
CA CYS A 460 6.16 22.32 -3.32
C CYS A 460 6.27 22.85 -4.74
N PHE A 461 5.51 22.27 -5.68
CA PHE A 461 5.38 22.83 -7.02
C PHE A 461 4.38 23.97 -7.04
N ASN A 462 4.66 24.92 -7.88
CA ASN A 462 3.73 25.99 -8.19
C ASN A 462 2.51 25.41 -8.95
N PRO A 463 1.27 25.74 -8.54
CA PRO A 463 0.08 25.13 -9.17
C PRO A 463 -0.20 25.62 -10.59
N VAL A 464 0.41 26.72 -11.03
CA VAL A 464 0.17 27.32 -12.36
C VAL A 464 1.41 27.31 -13.24
N LYS A 465 2.59 27.53 -12.65
CA LYS A 465 3.86 27.62 -13.37
C LYS A 465 4.72 26.39 -13.08
N SER A 466 5.56 26.02 -14.02
CA SER A 466 6.51 24.92 -13.85
C SER A 466 7.72 25.32 -12.98
N VAL A 467 7.46 25.80 -11.77
CA VAL A 467 8.48 26.23 -10.80
C VAL A 467 8.37 25.40 -9.53
N LEU A 468 9.49 24.84 -9.10
CA LEU A 468 9.61 24.11 -7.85
C LEU A 468 10.17 25.02 -6.76
N ALA A 469 9.56 25.03 -5.58
CA ALA A 469 10.11 25.65 -4.38
C ALA A 469 10.66 24.58 -3.43
N SER A 470 11.87 24.78 -2.93
CA SER A 470 12.50 23.92 -1.92
C SER A 470 12.84 24.73 -0.69
N ALA A 471 12.53 24.18 0.49
CA ALA A 471 12.97 24.72 1.78
C ALA A 471 14.05 23.85 2.38
N SER A 472 15.02 24.48 3.03
CA SER A 472 16.12 23.80 3.68
C SER A 472 16.40 24.37 5.08
N TRP A 473 17.12 23.59 5.86
CA TRP A 473 17.64 24.01 7.16
C TRP A 473 18.73 25.09 7.06
N ASP A 474 19.22 25.36 5.83
CA ASP A 474 20.10 26.51 5.56
C ASP A 474 19.38 27.86 5.66
N LYS A 475 18.12 27.91 6.09
CA LYS A 475 17.30 29.11 6.26
C LYS A 475 16.89 29.76 4.95
N THR A 476 17.03 29.07 3.83
CA THR A 476 16.66 29.57 2.52
C THR A 476 15.53 28.78 1.90
N VAL A 477 14.76 29.49 1.08
CA VAL A 477 13.81 28.88 0.13
C VAL A 477 14.32 29.18 -1.26
N ARG A 478 14.56 28.15 -2.06
CA ARG A 478 15.03 28.30 -3.45
C ARG A 478 13.93 27.98 -4.42
N LEU A 479 13.87 28.76 -5.49
CA LEU A 479 12.94 28.55 -6.59
C LEU A 479 13.73 28.07 -7.81
N TRP A 480 13.24 26.98 -8.41
CA TRP A 480 13.86 26.28 -9.52
C TRP A 480 12.90 26.28 -10.70
N ASP A 481 13.34 26.83 -11.82
CA ASP A 481 12.53 26.89 -13.04
C ASP A 481 12.79 25.65 -13.92
N MET A 482 11.74 24.91 -14.20
CA MET A 482 11.81 23.75 -15.08
C MET A 482 12.04 24.14 -16.54
N ALA A 483 11.55 25.32 -16.96
CA ALA A 483 11.68 25.78 -18.34
C ALA A 483 13.12 26.19 -18.66
N ASP A 484 13.87 26.70 -17.68
CA ASP A 484 15.28 27.13 -17.84
C ASP A 484 16.25 26.09 -17.25
N SER A 485 16.11 24.84 -17.66
CA SER A 485 17.03 23.75 -17.29
C SER A 485 17.26 23.63 -15.77
N TRP A 486 16.21 23.83 -14.98
CA TRP A 486 16.22 23.72 -13.51
C TRP A 486 17.19 24.69 -12.81
N ARG A 487 17.49 25.81 -13.42
CA ARG A 487 18.32 26.83 -12.78
C ARG A 487 17.60 27.45 -11.59
N THR A 488 18.38 27.76 -10.55
CA THR A 488 17.91 28.56 -9.43
C THR A 488 17.60 29.94 -9.89
N THR A 489 16.33 30.31 -9.97
CA THR A 489 15.93 31.70 -10.31
C THR A 489 16.07 32.59 -9.11
N GLU A 490 15.80 32.10 -7.91
CA GLU A 490 15.67 32.96 -6.73
C GLU A 490 16.04 32.22 -5.44
N THR A 491 16.59 32.98 -4.49
CA THR A 491 16.88 32.52 -3.13
C THR A 491 16.26 33.50 -2.13
N LEU A 492 15.28 33.04 -1.36
CA LEU A 492 14.56 33.81 -0.36
C LEU A 492 15.14 33.50 1.02
N GLY A 493 15.63 34.53 1.74
CA GLY A 493 16.20 34.35 3.09
C GLY A 493 15.32 34.93 4.20
N LEU A 494 15.48 34.46 5.42
CA LEU A 494 14.75 34.95 6.61
C LEU A 494 15.08 36.42 6.98
N THR A 495 16.21 36.92 6.51
CA THR A 495 16.79 38.20 6.93
C THR A 495 16.63 39.34 5.94
N SER A 496 15.76 39.20 4.93
CA SER A 496 15.46 40.36 4.06
C SER A 496 14.57 41.37 4.79
N ASP A 497 15.16 42.12 5.72
CA ASP A 497 14.62 43.42 6.09
C ASP A 497 14.65 44.29 4.84
N GLY A 498 13.53 44.91 4.50
CA GLY A 498 13.35 45.74 3.31
C GLY A 498 14.28 46.92 3.23
N GLY A 499 15.54 46.67 2.92
CA GLY A 499 16.53 47.66 2.50
C GLY A 499 16.43 47.78 0.98
N ARG A 500 16.04 48.98 0.47
CA ARG A 500 16.10 49.35 -0.93
C ARG A 500 17.43 48.95 -1.55
N PRO A 501 17.49 48.54 -2.82
CA PRO A 501 18.74 48.29 -3.50
C PRO A 501 19.51 49.61 -3.61
N GLY A 502 20.48 49.76 -2.71
CA GLY A 502 21.46 50.82 -2.80
C GLY A 502 22.41 50.53 -3.95
N THR A 503 22.44 51.46 -4.87
CA THR A 503 23.42 51.65 -5.95
C THR A 503 24.83 51.28 -5.49
N GLY A 504 25.52 50.51 -6.32
CA GLY A 504 26.84 50.00 -6.07
C GLY A 504 27.86 51.08 -5.71
N THR A 505 28.53 50.86 -4.63
CA THR A 505 29.83 51.43 -4.33
C THR A 505 30.82 50.31 -4.06
N ARG A 506 31.76 50.19 -4.98
CA ARG A 506 33.02 49.45 -4.80
C ARG A 506 33.67 49.84 -3.48
N CYS A 507 33.86 48.96 -2.59
CA CYS A 507 34.75 49.16 -1.49
C CYS A 507 35.96 48.23 -1.62
N SER A 508 37.09 48.91 -1.69
CA SER A 508 38.43 48.42 -1.83
C SER A 508 38.94 47.67 -0.62
N ARG A 509 39.68 46.64 -0.92
CA ARG A 509 40.80 46.03 -0.20
C ARG A 509 41.02 46.41 1.28
N GLY A 510 40.72 45.43 2.14
CA GLY A 510 41.41 45.26 3.41
C GLY A 510 41.87 43.79 3.50
N ARG A 511 43.19 43.61 3.38
CA ARG A 511 43.86 42.34 3.69
C ARG A 511 43.84 42.15 5.19
N GLU A 512 43.25 41.16 5.70
CA GLU A 512 43.62 40.58 6.98
C GLU A 512 43.80 39.08 6.81
N ALA A 513 44.95 38.65 7.29
CA ALA A 513 45.49 37.31 7.21
C ALA A 513 44.65 36.36 8.04
N TRP A 514 44.14 35.31 7.43
CA TRP A 514 43.64 34.14 8.12
C TRP A 514 44.68 33.03 8.00
N SER A 515 45.15 32.61 9.15
CA SER A 515 46.00 31.46 9.34
C SER A 515 45.37 30.21 8.75
N GLN A 516 46.18 29.47 8.03
CA GLN A 516 45.92 28.17 7.50
C GLN A 516 45.66 27.19 8.67
N ASP A 517 44.52 26.54 8.67
CA ASP A 517 44.30 25.26 9.32
C ASP A 517 43.77 24.24 8.30
N PRO A 518 44.30 23.01 8.41
CA PRO A 518 44.26 22.05 7.32
C PRO A 518 43.03 21.14 7.44
N TRP A 519 42.08 21.29 6.53
CA TRP A 519 41.05 20.28 6.35
C TRP A 519 41.30 19.54 5.04
N GLY A 520 41.80 18.32 5.20
CA GLY A 520 41.91 17.37 4.11
C GLY A 520 40.57 16.83 3.68
N PRO A 521 40.46 16.25 2.45
CA PRO A 521 39.20 15.83 1.84
C PRO A 521 38.78 14.46 2.36
N ALA A 522 37.94 14.40 3.34
CA ALA A 522 37.08 13.26 3.69
C ALA A 522 36.30 13.57 4.99
N GLY A 523 35.28 14.36 4.88
CA GLY A 523 34.42 14.68 6.02
C GLY A 523 33.22 13.77 6.15
N ARG A 524 33.38 12.67 6.85
CA ARG A 524 32.24 12.04 7.55
C ARG A 524 32.03 12.83 8.85
N VAL A 525 30.97 13.59 8.92
CA VAL A 525 30.52 14.13 10.21
C VAL A 525 29.89 12.97 10.99
N TRP A 526 30.72 12.34 11.81
CA TRP A 526 30.26 11.45 12.86
C TRP A 526 29.72 12.35 14.00
N VAL A 527 28.41 12.29 14.23
CA VAL A 527 27.87 12.69 15.52
C VAL A 527 28.33 11.64 16.52
N ARG A 528 29.47 11.87 17.13
CA ARG A 528 29.92 11.09 18.26
C ARG A 528 28.98 11.37 19.44
N HIS A 529 28.17 10.43 19.77
CA HIS A 529 27.61 10.31 21.11
C HIS A 529 28.81 10.07 22.06
N MET A 530 29.20 11.10 22.78
CA MET A 530 30.07 10.96 23.93
C MET A 530 29.19 10.74 25.15
N PRO A 531 29.24 9.60 25.84
CA PRO A 531 28.63 9.46 27.16
C PRO A 531 29.51 10.14 28.19
N GLY A 532 28.95 11.09 28.94
CA GLY A 532 29.50 11.54 30.19
C GLY A 532 30.21 12.89 30.24
N VAL A 533 29.59 13.95 29.72
CA VAL A 533 29.94 15.32 30.18
C VAL A 533 28.64 16.03 30.49
N PRO A 534 28.33 16.32 31.77
CA PRO A 534 27.21 17.18 32.13
C PRO A 534 27.62 18.61 31.81
N GLY A 535 26.90 19.27 30.89
CA GLY A 535 27.13 20.66 30.52
C GLY A 535 27.00 21.00 29.04
N ALA A 536 26.75 20.03 28.14
CA ALA A 536 26.72 20.27 26.70
C ALA A 536 25.33 20.68 26.13
N THR A 537 24.32 20.82 26.95
CA THR A 537 22.95 21.20 26.49
C THR A 537 22.73 22.68 26.28
N ALA A 538 23.68 23.53 26.67
CA ALA A 538 23.56 24.98 26.53
C ALA A 538 24.07 25.54 25.18
N LEU A 539 24.69 24.73 24.31
CA LEU A 539 25.28 25.18 23.04
C LEU A 539 24.46 24.86 21.77
N LEU A 540 23.26 24.34 21.91
CA LEU A 540 22.36 24.01 20.78
C LEU A 540 21.41 25.18 20.38
N SER A 541 21.51 26.31 21.02
CA SER A 541 20.56 27.40 20.90
C SER A 541 20.65 28.28 19.64
N PRO A 542 21.73 28.47 18.87
CA PRO A 542 21.68 29.34 17.70
C PRO A 542 21.27 28.68 16.39
N CYS A 543 21.06 27.37 16.32
CA CYS A 543 20.87 26.64 15.07
C CYS A 543 19.40 26.43 14.64
N LEU A 544 18.42 26.92 15.37
CA LEU A 544 17.04 26.42 15.30
C LEU A 544 16.04 27.30 14.55
N ARG A 545 16.48 28.13 13.60
CA ARG A 545 15.56 28.93 12.77
C ARG A 545 15.54 28.44 11.32
N ALA A 546 15.13 27.20 11.11
CA ALA A 546 15.04 26.61 9.79
C ALA A 546 13.60 26.58 9.29
N PHE A 547 13.41 26.67 7.99
CA PHE A 547 12.13 26.39 7.37
C PHE A 547 11.90 24.88 7.29
N THR A 548 10.74 24.41 7.75
CA THR A 548 10.37 23.00 7.71
C THR A 548 9.19 22.70 6.81
N THR A 549 8.40 23.71 6.47
CA THR A 549 7.19 23.52 5.66
C THR A 549 6.94 24.72 4.74
N LEU A 550 6.51 24.42 3.53
CA LEU A 550 6.14 25.36 2.49
C LEU A 550 4.75 25.08 1.93
N CYS A 551 4.07 26.11 1.50
CA CYS A 551 2.85 26.01 0.73
C CYS A 551 2.70 27.18 -0.23
N TYR A 552 2.42 26.91 -1.52
CA TYR A 552 2.00 27.94 -2.47
C TYR A 552 0.55 28.33 -2.23
N SER A 553 0.26 29.62 -2.49
CA SER A 553 -1.12 30.06 -2.65
C SER A 553 -1.71 29.54 -3.97
N ALA A 554 -3.03 29.43 -4.02
CA ALA A 554 -3.72 28.94 -5.21
C ALA A 554 -3.53 29.84 -6.45
N ASP A 555 -3.27 31.13 -6.23
CA ASP A 555 -2.95 32.13 -7.28
C ASP A 555 -1.50 32.08 -7.75
N SER A 556 -0.66 31.25 -7.14
CA SER A 556 0.78 31.14 -7.41
C SER A 556 1.63 32.39 -7.12
N GLU A 557 1.04 33.43 -6.54
CA GLU A 557 1.74 34.68 -6.30
C GLU A 557 2.49 34.74 -4.99
N SER A 558 2.07 33.90 -4.02
CA SER A 558 2.61 33.90 -2.66
C SER A 558 3.07 32.55 -2.20
N ILE A 559 4.13 32.53 -1.39
CA ILE A 559 4.60 31.33 -0.68
C ILE A 559 4.47 31.59 0.81
N LEU A 560 3.86 30.64 1.50
CA LEU A 560 3.79 30.57 2.95
C LEU A 560 4.91 29.66 3.44
N ALA A 561 5.76 30.17 4.31
CA ALA A 561 6.91 29.45 4.86
C ALA A 561 6.92 29.51 6.38
N GLY A 562 7.16 28.38 7.03
CA GLY A 562 7.28 28.28 8.48
C GLY A 562 8.19 27.14 8.88
N GLY A 563 8.59 27.13 10.14
CA GLY A 563 9.51 26.11 10.63
C GLY A 563 9.80 26.22 12.12
N MET A 564 11.06 26.01 12.48
CA MET A 564 11.53 26.07 13.87
C MET A 564 11.70 27.52 14.32
N SER A 565 10.63 28.29 14.25
CA SER A 565 10.58 29.68 14.71
C SER A 565 9.17 30.06 15.10
N LYS A 566 9.05 31.12 15.89
CA LYS A 566 7.74 31.70 16.24
C LYS A 566 7.10 32.52 15.11
N PHE A 567 7.67 32.49 13.93
CA PHE A 567 7.19 33.29 12.81
C PHE A 567 6.76 32.43 11.63
N VAL A 568 5.66 32.85 11.00
CA VAL A 568 5.22 32.40 9.68
C VAL A 568 5.35 33.56 8.73
N CYS A 569 6.03 33.34 7.61
CA CYS A 569 6.35 34.33 6.62
C CYS A 569 5.56 34.12 5.32
N ILE A 570 5.03 35.21 4.76
CA ILE A 570 4.45 35.22 3.42
C ILE A 570 5.37 35.98 2.49
N TYR A 571 5.90 35.30 1.49
CA TYR A 571 6.73 35.86 0.45
C TYR A 571 5.94 36.05 -0.83
N HIS A 572 6.16 37.18 -1.50
CA HIS A 572 5.65 37.41 -2.85
C HIS A 572 6.67 36.88 -3.87
N VAL A 573 6.25 35.99 -4.76
CA VAL A 573 7.15 35.24 -5.65
C VAL A 573 7.76 36.15 -6.72
N LYS A 574 6.96 37.02 -7.39
CA LYS A 574 7.44 37.87 -8.47
C LYS A 574 8.34 38.99 -8.01
N GLU A 575 8.06 39.59 -6.87
CA GLU A 575 8.79 40.76 -6.33
C GLU A 575 9.90 40.37 -5.36
N GLN A 576 9.98 39.05 -4.99
CA GLN A 576 11.01 38.49 -4.09
C GLN A 576 11.05 39.17 -2.71
N ILE A 577 9.94 39.69 -2.25
CA ILE A 577 9.87 40.44 -1.00
C ILE A 577 9.07 39.67 0.05
N LEU A 578 9.47 39.86 1.31
CA LEU A 578 8.67 39.43 2.45
C LEU A 578 7.44 40.33 2.57
N ARG A 579 6.26 39.84 2.21
CA ARG A 579 5.00 40.58 2.23
C ARG A 579 4.48 40.79 3.64
N LYS A 580 4.54 39.73 4.47
CA LYS A 580 4.08 39.78 5.84
C LYS A 580 4.74 38.71 6.69
N LYS A 581 5.02 39.06 7.94
CA LYS A 581 5.52 38.16 8.98
C LYS A 581 4.50 38.11 10.09
N PHE A 582 4.04 36.92 10.41
CA PHE A 582 3.09 36.69 11.49
C PHE A 582 3.80 36.08 12.67
N GLU A 583 3.60 36.60 13.85
CA GLU A 583 4.03 36.03 15.10
C GLU A 583 2.95 35.06 15.59
N ILE A 584 3.35 33.80 15.84
CA ILE A 584 2.43 32.72 16.21
C ILE A 584 2.05 32.81 17.68
N SER A 585 3.00 33.23 18.51
CA SER A 585 2.86 33.24 19.94
C SER A 585 3.48 34.51 20.54
N CYS A 586 2.72 35.11 21.44
CA CYS A 586 3.21 36.19 22.29
C CYS A 586 3.74 35.66 23.65
N ASN A 587 3.92 34.35 23.77
CA ASN A 587 4.37 33.74 25.01
C ASN A 587 5.89 33.92 25.18
N LEU A 588 6.25 34.94 25.93
CA LEU A 588 7.65 35.31 26.23
C LEU A 588 8.39 34.26 27.08
N SER A 589 7.65 33.37 27.72
CA SER A 589 8.27 32.34 28.59
C SER A 589 9.07 31.25 27.84
N LEU A 590 8.95 31.21 26.54
CA LEU A 590 9.64 30.24 25.67
C LEU A 590 10.96 30.77 25.08
N ASP A 591 11.20 32.09 25.16
CA ASP A 591 12.49 32.70 24.85
C ASP A 591 13.23 32.97 26.15
N ALA A 592 14.22 32.17 26.46
CA ALA A 592 15.01 32.25 27.71
C ALA A 592 15.68 33.61 27.90
N MET A 593 15.71 34.47 26.88
CA MET A 593 16.24 35.83 26.90
C MET A 593 15.22 36.91 27.24
N GLU A 594 13.91 36.58 27.25
CA GLU A 594 12.84 37.55 27.48
C GLU A 594 12.02 37.23 28.75
N GLU A 595 12.45 36.28 29.59
CA GLU A 595 11.81 36.08 30.88
C GLU A 595 11.98 37.35 31.73
N PHE A 596 10.83 37.89 32.13
CA PHE A 596 10.81 38.99 33.08
C PHE A 596 11.39 38.49 34.42
N LEU A 597 12.63 38.84 34.72
CA LEU A 597 13.34 38.47 35.91
C LEU A 597 12.61 38.99 37.13
N ASN A 598 11.75 38.20 37.73
CA ASN A 598 11.10 38.57 38.97
C ASN A 598 12.08 38.36 40.11
N ARG A 599 12.51 39.42 40.79
CA ARG A 599 13.47 39.41 41.91
C ARG A 599 13.11 38.39 43.01
N ARG A 600 11.83 38.02 43.16
CA ARG A 600 11.36 37.00 44.12
C ARG A 600 11.68 35.56 43.73
N LYS A 601 11.99 35.31 42.49
CA LYS A 601 12.36 34.00 41.94
C LYS A 601 13.84 33.86 41.58
N MET A 602 14.64 34.87 41.92
CA MET A 602 16.09 34.85 41.71
C MET A 602 16.79 34.38 42.99
N THR A 603 17.64 33.39 42.88
CA THR A 603 18.60 32.96 43.90
C THR A 603 20.00 33.51 43.56
N GLU A 604 20.97 33.37 44.46
CA GLU A 604 22.36 33.74 44.16
C GLU A 604 22.97 33.05 42.95
N PHE A 605 22.37 31.93 42.51
CA PHE A 605 22.80 31.11 41.39
C PHE A 605 21.94 31.28 40.14
N GLY A 606 20.98 32.20 40.10
CA GLY A 606 20.09 32.46 38.95
C GLY A 606 18.59 32.19 39.22
N ASN A 607 17.83 32.02 38.19
CA ASN A 607 16.37 31.77 38.32
C ASN A 607 16.10 30.37 38.85
N LEU A 608 15.33 30.25 39.93
CA LEU A 608 14.96 28.99 40.58
C LEU A 608 14.40 27.96 39.60
N ALA A 609 13.72 28.40 38.56
CA ALA A 609 13.20 27.52 37.53
C ALA A 609 14.27 26.90 36.58
N LEU A 610 15.49 27.43 36.62
CA LEU A 610 16.64 26.90 35.85
C LEU A 610 17.50 25.96 36.72
N ILE A 611 17.48 26.12 38.04
CA ILE A 611 18.24 25.29 38.97
C ILE A 611 17.59 23.93 39.21
N ASP A 612 16.25 23.85 39.16
CA ASP A 612 15.49 22.61 39.32
C ASP A 612 15.55 21.65 38.12
N GLN A 613 16.21 22.06 37.02
CA GLN A 613 16.33 21.21 35.82
C GLN A 613 17.51 20.21 35.92
N ASP A 614 18.42 20.37 36.86
CA ASP A 614 19.60 19.50 37.00
C ASP A 614 19.46 18.37 38.04
N ALA A 615 18.36 18.29 38.77
CA ALA A 615 18.14 17.26 39.75
C ALA A 615 17.20 16.15 39.23
N GLY A 616 17.78 15.14 38.61
CA GLY A 616 17.15 13.83 38.46
C GLY A 616 16.21 13.70 37.28
N ALA A 617 16.64 12.93 36.36
CA ALA A 617 16.03 12.70 35.02
C ALA A 617 14.64 12.00 34.99
N GLU A 618 13.91 11.93 36.07
CA GLU A 618 12.62 11.20 36.10
C GLU A 618 11.39 12.01 36.48
N ASP A 619 11.55 13.20 37.03
CA ASP A 619 10.42 14.07 37.40
C ASP A 619 10.46 15.39 36.61
N GLY A 620 10.08 15.35 35.33
CA GLY A 620 9.84 16.54 34.54
C GLY A 620 8.82 17.45 35.23
N VAL A 621 9.23 18.70 35.55
CA VAL A 621 8.33 19.68 36.17
C VAL A 621 7.16 19.95 35.22
N ALA A 622 6.04 19.30 35.48
CA ALA A 622 4.80 19.58 34.76
C ALA A 622 4.32 20.99 35.09
N ILE A 623 4.25 21.86 34.11
CA ILE A 623 3.62 23.17 34.25
C ILE A 623 2.11 22.95 34.09
N PRO A 624 1.32 23.00 35.17
CA PRO A 624 -0.10 22.77 35.06
C PRO A 624 -0.76 23.96 34.36
N LEU A 625 -1.48 23.69 33.26
CA LEU A 625 -2.37 24.66 32.68
C LEU A 625 -3.53 24.96 33.65
N PRO A 626 -4.04 26.19 33.71
CA PRO A 626 -5.20 26.52 34.53
C PRO A 626 -6.39 25.59 34.21
N GLY A 627 -6.91 24.92 35.24
CA GLY A 627 -8.04 23.99 35.08
C GLY A 627 -7.70 22.53 34.78
N VAL A 628 -6.41 22.17 34.59
CA VAL A 628 -5.97 20.80 34.33
C VAL A 628 -5.65 20.08 35.64
N ARG A 629 -6.15 18.86 35.82
CA ARG A 629 -5.84 18.03 36.98
C ARG A 629 -4.47 17.34 36.80
N LYS A 630 -3.77 17.12 37.91
CA LYS A 630 -2.49 16.41 37.93
C LYS A 630 -2.68 14.99 37.37
N GLY A 631 -1.98 14.67 36.27
CA GLY A 631 -2.10 13.37 35.57
C GLY A 631 -3.00 13.40 34.32
N ASP A 632 -3.51 14.56 33.94
CA ASP A 632 -4.24 14.70 32.66
C ASP A 632 -3.25 14.66 31.48
N MET A 633 -3.65 14.02 30.39
CA MET A 633 -2.84 13.91 29.16
C MET A 633 -2.53 15.27 28.52
N SER A 634 -3.25 16.33 28.89
CA SER A 634 -2.98 17.71 28.47
C SER A 634 -1.89 18.40 29.29
N SER A 635 -1.36 17.80 30.37
CA SER A 635 -0.26 18.38 31.13
C SER A 635 1.03 18.35 30.32
N ARG A 636 1.67 19.54 30.18
CA ARG A 636 2.95 19.68 29.47
C ARG A 636 4.09 19.47 30.44
N HIS A 637 4.93 18.47 30.18
CA HIS A 637 6.09 18.14 31.02
C HIS A 637 7.28 19.07 30.78
N PHE A 638 7.36 19.73 29.61
CA PHE A 638 8.40 20.71 29.29
C PHE A 638 7.78 21.94 28.64
N LYS A 639 8.47 23.06 28.73
CA LYS A 639 8.18 24.23 27.90
C LYS A 639 8.45 23.82 26.44
N PRO A 640 7.46 23.59 25.58
CA PRO A 640 7.73 23.18 24.22
C PRO A 640 8.34 24.34 23.47
N GLU A 641 9.39 24.04 22.72
CA GLU A 641 9.94 24.97 21.77
C GLU A 641 8.88 25.37 20.72
N ILE A 642 8.70 26.65 20.44
CA ILE A 642 7.72 27.10 19.47
C ILE A 642 8.21 26.74 18.07
N ARG A 643 7.44 25.93 17.39
CA ARG A 643 7.69 25.52 16.00
C ARG A 643 6.41 25.34 15.23
N VAL A 644 6.50 25.54 13.94
CA VAL A 644 5.45 25.22 12.98
C VAL A 644 5.73 23.86 12.37
N THR A 645 4.77 22.96 12.43
CA THR A 645 4.92 21.59 11.90
C THR A 645 4.32 21.45 10.52
N SER A 646 3.25 22.15 10.22
CA SER A 646 2.61 22.11 8.90
C SER A 646 1.89 23.42 8.60
N LEU A 647 1.86 23.78 7.33
CA LEU A 647 1.18 24.98 6.81
C LEU A 647 0.36 24.61 5.58
N ARG A 648 -0.83 25.19 5.47
CA ARG A 648 -1.68 25.04 4.30
C ARG A 648 -2.51 26.29 4.06
N PHE A 649 -2.60 26.71 2.79
CA PHE A 649 -3.63 27.65 2.36
C PHE A 649 -4.98 26.93 2.22
N SER A 650 -6.05 27.66 2.44
CA SER A 650 -7.37 27.20 2.04
C SER A 650 -7.45 27.12 0.51
N PRO A 651 -8.29 26.24 -0.05
CA PRO A 651 -8.48 26.15 -1.51
C PRO A 651 -8.92 27.47 -2.13
N THR A 652 -9.60 28.31 -1.36
CA THR A 652 -10.05 29.65 -1.80
C THR A 652 -8.98 30.73 -1.68
N GLY A 653 -7.84 30.46 -1.03
CA GLY A 653 -6.79 31.43 -0.78
C GLY A 653 -7.11 32.51 0.27
N HIS A 654 -8.34 32.55 0.82
CA HIS A 654 -8.75 33.57 1.79
C HIS A 654 -8.25 33.31 3.21
N CYS A 655 -7.95 32.07 3.54
CA CYS A 655 -7.47 31.65 4.84
C CYS A 655 -6.22 30.80 4.70
N TRP A 656 -5.44 30.73 5.77
CA TRP A 656 -4.39 29.74 5.92
C TRP A 656 -4.36 29.20 7.34
N ALA A 657 -3.96 27.98 7.49
CA ALA A 657 -3.87 27.28 8.76
C ALA A 657 -2.46 26.81 9.03
N ALA A 658 -2.06 26.86 10.29
CA ALA A 658 -0.78 26.39 10.79
C ALA A 658 -0.98 25.46 11.97
N THR A 659 -0.35 24.28 11.93
CA THR A 659 -0.20 23.44 13.11
C THR A 659 1.09 23.82 13.80
N THR A 660 0.98 24.17 15.07
CA THR A 660 2.09 24.66 15.89
C THR A 660 2.13 23.93 17.20
N THR A 661 3.20 24.12 17.96
CA THR A 661 3.29 23.57 19.33
C THR A 661 2.26 24.15 20.29
N GLU A 662 1.66 25.29 19.96
CA GLU A 662 0.58 25.92 20.76
C GLU A 662 -0.82 25.49 20.32
N GLY A 663 -0.94 24.79 19.18
CA GLY A 663 -2.22 24.33 18.66
C GLY A 663 -2.39 24.63 17.17
N LEU A 664 -3.63 24.57 16.71
CA LEU A 664 -4.03 24.92 15.36
C LEU A 664 -4.39 26.41 15.29
N LEU A 665 -3.64 27.14 14.49
CA LEU A 665 -3.91 28.56 14.22
C LEU A 665 -4.51 28.72 12.83
N VAL A 666 -5.57 29.49 12.73
CA VAL A 666 -6.22 29.84 11.46
C VAL A 666 -6.24 31.35 11.31
N TYR A 667 -5.71 31.81 10.19
CA TYR A 667 -5.70 33.22 9.83
C TYR A 667 -6.57 33.45 8.61
N SER A 668 -7.46 34.44 8.68
CA SER A 668 -8.36 34.83 7.60
C SER A 668 -8.10 36.27 7.14
N LEU A 669 -8.36 36.56 5.87
CA LEU A 669 -8.40 37.93 5.34
C LEU A 669 -9.63 38.70 5.82
N ASP A 670 -10.73 37.99 6.09
CA ASP A 670 -11.96 38.56 6.56
C ASP A 670 -11.97 38.63 8.09
N ALA A 671 -12.00 39.84 8.63
CA ALA A 671 -12.01 40.08 10.08
C ALA A 671 -13.27 39.56 10.79
N GLN A 672 -14.35 39.33 10.04
CA GLN A 672 -15.63 38.86 10.57
C GLN A 672 -15.84 37.35 10.43
N MET A 673 -14.92 36.64 9.74
CA MET A 673 -15.03 35.21 9.52
C MET A 673 -14.42 34.45 10.70
N LEU A 674 -15.29 33.92 11.56
CA LEU A 674 -14.93 32.92 12.54
C LEU A 674 -14.81 31.57 11.82
N PHE A 675 -13.64 30.89 11.98
CA PHE A 675 -13.52 29.53 11.54
C PHE A 675 -14.26 28.63 12.54
N ASP A 676 -15.45 28.21 12.17
CA ASP A 676 -16.21 27.19 12.91
C ASP A 676 -16.34 25.93 12.04
N PRO A 677 -15.56 24.87 12.34
CA PRO A 677 -15.68 23.61 11.62
C PRO A 677 -16.99 22.88 11.89
N PHE A 678 -17.74 23.34 12.91
CA PHE A 678 -19.02 22.76 13.33
C PHE A 678 -20.22 23.61 12.94
N GLU A 679 -20.04 24.75 12.30
CA GLU A 679 -21.12 25.51 11.65
C GLU A 679 -21.63 24.74 10.40
N LEU A 680 -21.96 23.50 10.64
CA LEU A 680 -22.98 22.79 9.91
C LEU A 680 -24.27 23.41 10.37
N ASP A 681 -24.91 24.17 9.49
CA ASP A 681 -26.26 24.64 9.71
C ASP A 681 -27.11 23.42 10.09
N ALA A 682 -27.34 23.23 11.38
CA ALA A 682 -28.05 22.05 11.92
C ALA A 682 -29.44 21.88 11.29
N SER A 683 -29.89 22.93 10.61
CA SER A 683 -31.11 22.94 9.84
C SER A 683 -30.99 22.26 8.47
N ILE A 684 -29.79 22.02 7.92
CA ILE A 684 -29.59 21.38 6.62
C ILE A 684 -29.39 19.88 6.79
N THR A 685 -30.49 19.15 6.61
CA THR A 685 -30.51 17.69 6.66
C THR A 685 -31.02 17.12 5.34
N PRO A 686 -30.66 15.89 4.95
CA PRO A 686 -31.20 15.24 3.77
C PRO A 686 -32.73 15.16 3.77
N ALA A 687 -33.33 15.02 4.94
CA ALA A 687 -34.80 15.02 5.10
C ALA A 687 -35.43 16.37 4.74
N ARG A 688 -34.81 17.49 5.13
CA ARG A 688 -35.28 18.83 4.76
C ARG A 688 -35.09 19.14 3.28
N ILE A 689 -34.02 18.68 2.68
CA ILE A 689 -33.80 18.83 1.24
C ILE A 689 -34.89 18.09 0.47
N ARG A 690 -35.18 16.84 0.83
CA ARG A 690 -36.29 16.10 0.22
C ARG A 690 -37.66 16.70 0.51
N ALA A 691 -37.83 17.34 1.67
CA ALA A 691 -39.06 18.07 1.96
C ALA A 691 -39.22 19.32 1.06
N ALA A 692 -38.14 20.07 0.82
CA ALA A 692 -38.11 21.19 -0.10
C ALA A 692 -38.39 20.76 -1.55
N LEU A 693 -37.85 19.61 -1.99
CA LEU A 693 -38.16 19.00 -3.30
C LEU A 693 -39.64 18.67 -3.45
N ARG A 694 -40.27 18.14 -2.41
CA ARG A 694 -41.74 17.89 -2.40
C ARG A 694 -42.57 19.16 -2.44
N GLN A 695 -42.04 20.26 -1.91
CA GLN A 695 -42.68 21.59 -1.95
C GLN A 695 -42.38 22.31 -3.27
N GLN A 696 -41.63 21.72 -4.20
CA GLN A 696 -41.22 22.30 -5.47
C GLN A 696 -40.32 23.55 -5.33
N ASP A 697 -39.67 23.73 -4.17
CA ASP A 697 -38.68 24.79 -3.96
C ASP A 697 -37.29 24.28 -4.36
N PHE A 698 -37.07 24.10 -5.67
CA PHE A 698 -35.88 23.50 -6.24
C PHE A 698 -34.63 24.33 -5.99
N THR A 699 -34.73 25.66 -6.07
CA THR A 699 -33.59 26.56 -5.83
C THR A 699 -33.05 26.40 -4.42
N ARG A 700 -33.92 26.37 -3.43
CA ARG A 700 -33.55 26.18 -2.03
C ARG A 700 -33.01 24.80 -1.78
N ALA A 701 -33.61 23.78 -2.39
CA ALA A 701 -33.13 22.40 -2.26
C ALA A 701 -31.70 22.24 -2.83
N ILE A 702 -31.42 22.81 -4.00
CA ILE A 702 -30.11 22.79 -4.64
C ILE A 702 -29.08 23.53 -3.77
N LEU A 703 -29.40 24.72 -3.27
CA LEU A 703 -28.49 25.47 -2.39
C LEU A 703 -28.16 24.70 -1.10
N MET A 704 -29.17 24.07 -0.47
CA MET A 704 -28.95 23.24 0.70
C MET A 704 -28.12 21.99 0.36
N ALA A 705 -28.34 21.37 -0.79
CA ALA A 705 -27.58 20.20 -1.22
C ALA A 705 -26.10 20.53 -1.49
N PHE A 706 -25.81 21.69 -2.10
CA PHE A 706 -24.42 22.16 -2.28
C PHE A 706 -23.74 22.54 -0.96
N ARG A 707 -24.47 23.01 0.02
CA ARG A 707 -23.94 23.23 1.38
C ARG A 707 -23.61 21.92 2.07
N LEU A 708 -24.44 20.90 1.93
CA LEU A 708 -24.20 19.58 2.48
C LEU A 708 -23.08 18.82 1.73
N ASN A 709 -22.86 19.13 0.45
CA ASN A 709 -21.81 18.59 -0.42
C ASN A 709 -21.79 17.05 -0.51
N GLU A 710 -22.96 16.42 -0.50
CA GLU A 710 -23.10 14.98 -0.72
C GLU A 710 -23.47 14.72 -2.19
N LYS A 711 -22.55 14.10 -2.95
CA LYS A 711 -22.68 13.92 -4.42
C LYS A 711 -23.96 13.21 -4.85
N LYS A 712 -24.39 12.18 -4.13
CA LYS A 712 -25.61 11.44 -4.46
C LYS A 712 -26.86 12.28 -4.26
N LEU A 713 -26.86 13.07 -3.20
CA LEU A 713 -27.99 13.95 -2.89
C LEU A 713 -28.05 15.15 -3.86
N LEU A 714 -26.87 15.66 -4.28
CA LEU A 714 -26.78 16.67 -5.33
C LEU A 714 -27.33 16.16 -6.66
N GLN A 715 -26.99 14.93 -7.02
CA GLN A 715 -27.52 14.31 -8.22
C GLN A 715 -29.05 14.13 -8.10
N GLU A 716 -29.56 13.58 -6.99
CA GLU A 716 -30.99 13.42 -6.71
C GLU A 716 -31.73 14.76 -6.81
N THR A 717 -31.15 15.84 -6.25
CA THR A 717 -31.78 17.17 -6.28
C THR A 717 -31.79 17.80 -7.66
N LEU A 718 -30.71 17.67 -8.44
CA LEU A 718 -30.66 18.22 -9.80
C LEU A 718 -31.56 17.44 -10.76
N GLU A 719 -31.56 16.11 -10.66
CA GLU A 719 -32.39 15.25 -11.51
C GLU A 719 -33.89 15.33 -11.21
N SER A 720 -34.26 15.82 -10.02
CA SER A 720 -35.68 16.03 -9.65
C SER A 720 -36.26 17.35 -10.16
N VAL A 721 -35.44 18.23 -10.75
CA VAL A 721 -35.93 19.50 -11.33
C VAL A 721 -36.59 19.22 -12.71
N PRO A 722 -37.83 19.62 -12.94
CA PRO A 722 -38.48 19.49 -14.24
C PRO A 722 -37.74 20.31 -15.31
N TRP A 723 -37.70 19.83 -16.51
CA TRP A 723 -36.97 20.47 -17.60
C TRP A 723 -37.46 21.89 -17.91
N ASP A 724 -38.75 22.18 -17.72
CA ASP A 724 -39.39 23.49 -17.89
C ASP A 724 -38.89 24.53 -16.85
N GLU A 725 -38.51 24.08 -15.67
CA GLU A 725 -38.09 24.95 -14.59
C GLU A 725 -36.60 25.17 -14.51
N VAL A 726 -35.81 24.44 -15.29
CA VAL A 726 -34.32 24.55 -15.29
C VAL A 726 -33.88 25.99 -15.55
N GLU A 727 -34.55 26.73 -16.43
CA GLU A 727 -34.20 28.11 -16.74
C GLU A 727 -34.50 29.07 -15.57
N VAL A 728 -35.62 28.89 -14.93
CA VAL A 728 -36.03 29.71 -13.75
C VAL A 728 -35.07 29.45 -12.58
N VAL A 729 -34.79 28.17 -12.34
CA VAL A 729 -33.87 27.76 -11.27
C VAL A 729 -32.45 28.28 -11.56
N SER A 730 -31.96 28.13 -12.81
CA SER A 730 -30.62 28.61 -13.18
C SER A 730 -30.48 30.11 -13.00
N SER A 731 -31.54 30.89 -13.34
CA SER A 731 -31.54 32.38 -13.17
C SER A 731 -31.56 32.83 -11.71
N SER A 732 -32.12 32.00 -10.83
CA SER A 732 -32.25 32.29 -9.40
C SER A 732 -31.04 31.87 -8.57
N LEU A 733 -30.05 31.13 -9.16
CA LEU A 733 -28.86 30.71 -8.46
C LEU A 733 -27.90 31.86 -8.18
N PRO A 734 -27.39 32.02 -6.93
CA PRO A 734 -26.36 33.00 -6.61
C PRO A 734 -25.06 32.70 -7.36
N ASP A 735 -24.34 33.74 -7.78
CA ASP A 735 -23.10 33.66 -8.56
C ASP A 735 -22.03 32.75 -7.93
N LEU A 736 -22.01 32.62 -6.60
CA LEU A 736 -21.07 31.76 -5.85
C LEU A 736 -21.28 30.27 -6.13
N TYR A 737 -22.53 29.85 -6.39
CA TYR A 737 -22.86 28.46 -6.60
C TYR A 737 -22.83 28.07 -8.07
N VAL A 738 -22.90 29.02 -9.00
CA VAL A 738 -22.87 28.78 -10.45
C VAL A 738 -21.61 28.01 -10.88
N GLU A 739 -20.45 28.39 -10.33
CA GLU A 739 -19.17 27.71 -10.60
C GLU A 739 -19.22 26.25 -10.13
N LYS A 740 -19.73 26.01 -8.91
CA LYS A 740 -19.85 24.66 -8.32
C LYS A 740 -20.87 23.78 -9.07
N VAL A 741 -21.97 24.39 -9.51
CA VAL A 741 -22.96 23.66 -10.33
C VAL A 741 -22.35 23.25 -11.66
N LEU A 742 -21.57 24.13 -12.29
CA LEU A 742 -20.91 23.83 -13.55
C LEU A 742 -19.86 22.71 -13.42
N GLU A 743 -19.06 22.74 -12.36
CA GLU A 743 -18.10 21.66 -12.04
C GLU A 743 -18.81 20.32 -11.79
N PHE A 744 -19.92 20.38 -11.05
CA PHE A 744 -20.72 19.20 -10.78
C PHE A 744 -21.35 18.64 -12.07
N LEU A 745 -21.94 19.51 -12.91
CA LEU A 745 -22.48 19.13 -14.22
C LEU A 745 -21.41 18.49 -15.11
N ALA A 746 -20.22 19.11 -15.16
CA ALA A 746 -19.11 18.58 -15.95
C ALA A 746 -18.69 17.17 -15.49
N SER A 747 -18.61 16.94 -14.17
CA SER A 747 -18.28 15.63 -13.62
C SER A 747 -19.40 14.59 -13.78
N SER A 748 -20.64 15.02 -13.68
CA SER A 748 -21.81 14.15 -13.81
C SER A 748 -22.08 13.77 -15.26
N PHE A 749 -21.82 14.67 -16.20
CA PHE A 749 -21.98 14.45 -17.62
C PHE A 749 -21.10 13.31 -18.16
N GLU A 750 -19.89 13.11 -17.57
CA GLU A 750 -18.99 12.01 -17.98
C GLU A 750 -19.56 10.63 -17.65
N VAL A 751 -20.33 10.53 -16.55
CA VAL A 751 -20.78 9.23 -16.00
C VAL A 751 -22.25 8.95 -16.31
N SER A 752 -23.07 9.98 -16.50
CA SER A 752 -24.51 9.86 -16.62
C SER A 752 -24.95 9.39 -18.01
N ARG A 753 -26.06 8.65 -18.04
CA ARG A 753 -26.75 8.25 -19.26
C ARG A 753 -27.78 9.29 -19.74
N HIS A 754 -28.12 10.27 -18.91
CA HIS A 754 -29.12 11.31 -19.17
C HIS A 754 -28.49 12.53 -19.85
N LEU A 755 -27.92 12.33 -21.04
CA LEU A 755 -27.15 13.33 -21.76
C LEU A 755 -27.95 14.60 -22.07
N GLU A 756 -29.17 14.45 -22.57
CA GLU A 756 -30.04 15.55 -22.94
C GLU A 756 -30.35 16.48 -21.75
N PHE A 757 -30.68 15.91 -20.61
CA PHE A 757 -30.98 16.64 -19.39
C PHE A 757 -29.79 17.51 -18.91
N TYR A 758 -28.62 16.93 -18.87
CA TYR A 758 -27.41 17.65 -18.45
C TYR A 758 -26.96 18.69 -19.47
N LEU A 759 -27.22 18.46 -20.79
CA LEU A 759 -26.98 19.44 -21.83
C LEU A 759 -27.90 20.64 -21.70
N ILE A 760 -29.18 20.44 -21.43
CA ILE A 760 -30.16 21.52 -21.20
C ILE A 760 -29.74 22.36 -20.00
N TRP A 761 -29.38 21.74 -18.88
CA TRP A 761 -28.85 22.42 -17.70
C TRP A 761 -27.62 23.27 -18.04
N THR A 762 -26.67 22.70 -18.74
CA THR A 762 -25.45 23.40 -19.14
C THR A 762 -25.73 24.57 -20.08
N GLN A 763 -26.59 24.36 -21.07
CA GLN A 763 -26.97 25.38 -22.01
C GLN A 763 -27.65 26.56 -21.30
N LYS A 764 -28.65 26.31 -20.48
CA LYS A 764 -29.39 27.35 -19.76
C LYS A 764 -28.48 28.12 -18.79
N LEU A 765 -27.63 27.41 -18.06
CA LEU A 765 -26.71 28.02 -17.11
C LEU A 765 -25.65 28.91 -17.81
N LEU A 766 -25.12 28.46 -18.96
CA LEU A 766 -24.19 29.26 -19.74
C LEU A 766 -24.87 30.46 -20.45
N MET A 767 -26.12 30.32 -20.87
CA MET A 767 -26.90 31.43 -21.46
C MET A 767 -27.15 32.52 -20.41
N VAL A 768 -27.58 32.15 -19.22
CA VAL A 768 -27.94 33.11 -18.16
C VAL A 768 -26.71 33.77 -17.54
N HIS A 769 -25.70 33.00 -17.23
CA HIS A 769 -24.51 33.49 -16.48
C HIS A 769 -23.25 33.66 -17.32
N GLY A 770 -23.27 33.37 -18.63
CA GLY A 770 -22.08 33.34 -19.48
C GLY A 770 -21.28 34.62 -19.48
N GLN A 771 -21.92 35.77 -19.48
CA GLN A 771 -21.26 37.08 -19.48
C GLN A 771 -20.50 37.31 -18.15
N LYS A 772 -21.08 36.87 -17.02
CA LYS A 772 -20.44 36.94 -15.70
C LYS A 772 -19.28 35.93 -15.56
N LEU A 773 -19.48 34.74 -16.12
CA LEU A 773 -18.44 33.70 -16.15
C LEU A 773 -17.24 34.08 -16.98
N LYS A 774 -17.44 34.84 -18.06
CA LYS A 774 -16.34 35.41 -18.87
C LYS A 774 -15.42 36.32 -18.07
N SER A 775 -15.95 37.11 -17.14
CA SER A 775 -15.14 37.97 -16.27
C SER A 775 -14.29 37.16 -15.27
N ARG A 776 -14.67 35.94 -14.97
CA ARG A 776 -14.00 34.98 -14.05
C ARG A 776 -13.35 33.81 -14.79
N ALA A 777 -13.02 33.97 -16.07
CA ALA A 777 -12.59 32.91 -16.96
C ALA A 777 -11.45 32.05 -16.40
N GLY A 778 -10.49 32.62 -15.65
CA GLY A 778 -9.36 31.89 -15.10
C GLY A 778 -9.73 30.74 -14.15
N LYS A 779 -10.88 30.83 -13.45
CA LYS A 779 -11.38 29.77 -12.55
C LYS A 779 -12.28 28.75 -13.24
N VAL A 780 -13.08 29.25 -14.16
CA VAL A 780 -14.16 28.45 -14.80
C VAL A 780 -13.66 27.70 -16.03
N LEU A 781 -12.58 28.20 -16.67
CA LEU A 781 -12.04 27.63 -17.90
C LEU A 781 -11.75 26.12 -17.82
N PRO A 782 -11.14 25.58 -16.76
CA PRO A 782 -10.88 24.14 -16.66
C PRO A 782 -12.16 23.32 -16.68
N ALA A 783 -13.22 23.77 -15.96
CA ALA A 783 -14.50 23.07 -15.92
C ALA A 783 -15.21 23.10 -17.29
N VAL A 784 -15.16 24.24 -17.99
CA VAL A 784 -15.73 24.38 -19.33
C VAL A 784 -14.96 23.53 -20.33
N GLN A 785 -13.64 23.51 -20.28
CA GLN A 785 -12.82 22.67 -21.15
C GLN A 785 -13.07 21.17 -20.90
N PHE A 786 -13.20 20.80 -19.64
CA PHE A 786 -13.56 19.41 -19.28
C PHE A 786 -14.93 19.02 -19.82
N LEU A 787 -15.90 19.91 -19.66
CA LEU A 787 -17.25 19.73 -20.21
C LEU A 787 -17.23 19.60 -21.75
N GLN A 788 -16.50 20.50 -22.43
CA GLN A 788 -16.35 20.43 -23.90
C GLN A 788 -15.77 19.09 -24.35
N LYS A 789 -14.72 18.62 -23.69
CA LYS A 789 -14.11 17.32 -23.99
C LYS A 789 -15.08 16.16 -23.75
N SER A 790 -15.87 16.20 -22.67
CA SER A 790 -16.86 15.20 -22.36
C SER A 790 -17.98 15.18 -23.40
N ILE A 791 -18.47 16.35 -23.81
CA ILE A 791 -19.49 16.48 -24.87
C ILE A 791 -18.96 15.89 -26.20
N GLN A 792 -17.73 16.26 -26.58
CA GLN A 792 -17.12 15.75 -27.81
C GLN A 792 -16.97 14.23 -27.78
N ARG A 793 -16.53 13.67 -26.66
CA ARG A 793 -16.41 12.21 -26.47
C ARG A 793 -17.75 11.52 -26.64
N HIS A 794 -18.81 12.01 -25.99
CA HIS A 794 -20.14 11.44 -26.13
C HIS A 794 -20.67 11.55 -27.55
N LEU A 795 -20.44 12.68 -28.24
CA LEU A 795 -20.81 12.85 -29.64
C LEU A 795 -20.11 11.81 -30.54
N ASP A 796 -18.81 11.62 -30.32
CA ASP A 796 -18.04 10.62 -31.07
C ASP A 796 -18.52 9.20 -30.82
N ASP A 797 -18.87 8.89 -29.57
CA ASP A 797 -19.36 7.55 -29.18
C ASP A 797 -20.76 7.28 -29.73
N VAL A 798 -21.67 8.27 -29.68
CA VAL A 798 -22.99 8.18 -30.25
C VAL A 798 -22.92 8.06 -31.80
N SER A 799 -22.03 8.85 -32.44
CA SER A 799 -21.80 8.77 -33.88
C SER A 799 -21.32 7.36 -34.27
N LYS A 800 -20.32 6.80 -33.56
CA LYS A 800 -19.87 5.42 -33.82
C LYS A 800 -20.97 4.39 -33.67
N LEU A 801 -21.81 4.56 -32.62
CA LEU A 801 -22.96 3.68 -32.38
C LEU A 801 -23.98 3.76 -33.52
N CYS A 802 -24.28 4.98 -33.99
CA CYS A 802 -25.17 5.20 -35.13
C CYS A 802 -24.61 4.59 -36.41
N ASP A 803 -23.31 4.76 -36.66
CA ASP A 803 -22.65 4.16 -37.83
C ASP A 803 -22.66 2.63 -37.75
N TRP A 804 -22.41 2.06 -36.57
CA TRP A 804 -22.51 0.63 -36.33
C TRP A 804 -23.91 0.09 -36.61
N ASN A 805 -24.94 0.76 -36.07
CA ASN A 805 -26.33 0.36 -36.29
C ASN A 805 -26.73 0.48 -37.78
N ARG A 806 -26.33 1.56 -38.46
CA ARG A 806 -26.54 1.74 -39.88
C ARG A 806 -25.91 0.61 -40.71
N TYR A 807 -24.66 0.25 -40.35
CA TYR A 807 -23.96 -0.85 -40.99
C TYR A 807 -24.67 -2.20 -40.80
N ASN A 808 -25.13 -2.47 -39.57
CA ASN A 808 -25.88 -3.69 -39.26
C ASN A 808 -27.18 -3.76 -40.01
N ILE A 809 -27.96 -2.66 -40.10
CA ILE A 809 -29.21 -2.59 -40.86
C ILE A 809 -28.92 -2.83 -42.34
N GLN A 810 -27.92 -2.16 -42.92
CA GLN A 810 -27.53 -2.35 -44.32
C GLN A 810 -27.11 -3.81 -44.59
N TYR A 811 -26.37 -4.43 -43.68
CA TYR A 811 -25.98 -5.83 -43.78
C TYR A 811 -27.18 -6.76 -43.78
N VAL A 812 -28.11 -6.57 -42.85
CA VAL A 812 -29.34 -7.36 -42.74
C VAL A 812 -30.17 -7.21 -44.01
N LEU A 813 -30.33 -6.00 -44.53
CA LEU A 813 -31.03 -5.74 -45.80
C LEU A 813 -30.34 -6.40 -47.00
N ALA A 814 -29.03 -6.35 -47.08
CA ALA A 814 -28.26 -7.01 -48.13
C ALA A 814 -28.44 -8.54 -48.11
N VAL A 815 -28.37 -9.14 -46.90
CA VAL A 815 -28.60 -10.58 -46.70
C VAL A 815 -30.03 -10.97 -47.04
N SER A 816 -31.02 -10.15 -46.67
CA SER A 816 -32.42 -10.33 -47.00
C SER A 816 -32.66 -10.33 -48.53
N ARG A 817 -32.07 -9.33 -49.24
CA ARG A 817 -32.12 -9.26 -50.71
C ARG A 817 -31.44 -10.46 -51.38
N GLN A 818 -30.35 -10.98 -50.84
CA GLN A 818 -29.70 -12.18 -51.35
C GLN A 818 -30.51 -13.45 -51.10
N ARG A 819 -31.20 -13.57 -49.97
CA ARG A 819 -32.11 -14.70 -49.67
C ARG A 819 -33.36 -14.67 -50.53
N GLY A 820 -33.87 -13.47 -50.85
CA GLY A 820 -35.00 -13.32 -51.81
C GLY A 820 -34.66 -13.73 -53.24
N ARG A 821 -33.38 -13.66 -53.64
CA ARG A 821 -32.94 -14.08 -55.00
C ARG A 821 -32.68 -15.57 -55.16
N LYS A 822 -32.77 -16.38 -54.13
CA LYS A 822 -32.46 -17.83 -54.16
C LYS A 822 -33.66 -18.73 -54.24
N ARG A 823 -34.87 -18.26 -54.63
CA ARG A 823 -35.97 -19.16 -55.04
C ARG A 823 -35.98 -19.31 -56.56
N PRO A 824 -35.72 -20.50 -57.10
CA PRO A 824 -35.95 -20.72 -58.49
C PRO A 824 -37.46 -20.71 -58.73
N SER A 825 -37.95 -19.79 -59.48
CA SER A 825 -39.27 -19.82 -60.06
C SER A 825 -39.28 -20.78 -61.29
N GLU A 826 -39.98 -21.89 -61.15
CA GLU A 826 -40.41 -22.61 -62.34
C GLU A 826 -41.33 -21.73 -63.20
N PRO A 827 -41.32 -21.88 -64.56
CA PRO A 827 -41.99 -20.99 -65.41
C PRO A 827 -43.42 -21.50 -65.70
N LEU A 828 -44.43 -20.70 -65.49
CA LEU A 828 -45.74 -20.86 -66.08
C LEU A 828 -46.37 -19.48 -66.37
N GLY A 829 -46.44 -19.15 -67.59
CA GLY A 829 -47.48 -18.59 -68.42
C GLY A 829 -48.07 -17.23 -68.10
N SER A 830 -47.83 -16.33 -69.09
CA SER A 830 -48.76 -15.35 -69.70
C SER A 830 -49.38 -14.23 -68.83
N GLU A 831 -49.03 -13.03 -69.25
CA GLU A 831 -49.88 -11.85 -69.52
C GLU A 831 -50.57 -11.17 -68.32
N GLU A 832 -50.18 -10.00 -67.95
CA GLU A 832 -50.78 -8.70 -68.28
C GLU A 832 -50.15 -7.56 -67.53
N GLU A 833 -49.97 -6.46 -68.21
CA GLU A 833 -49.50 -5.18 -67.75
C GLU A 833 -50.37 -4.61 -66.63
N ALA A 834 -49.78 -4.08 -65.59
CA ALA A 834 -50.29 -2.93 -64.89
C ALA A 834 -49.14 -2.19 -64.19
N ASP A 835 -48.82 -1.06 -64.84
CA ASP A 835 -48.18 0.10 -64.26
C ASP A 835 -48.79 0.46 -62.88
N THR A 836 -48.05 0.44 -61.86
CA THR A 836 -48.21 1.35 -60.73
C THR A 836 -46.88 1.58 -60.08
N SER A 837 -46.43 2.78 -60.35
CA SER A 837 -45.39 3.48 -59.61
C SER A 837 -45.64 3.47 -58.12
N ASP A 838 -44.71 2.88 -57.35
CA ASP A 838 -44.45 3.18 -55.91
C ASP A 838 -42.96 3.26 -55.66
N ASP A 839 -42.41 4.39 -56.09
CA ASP A 839 -41.00 4.80 -55.86
C ASP A 839 -40.93 6.03 -54.94
N ASP A 840 -41.78 6.07 -53.92
CA ASP A 840 -41.90 7.25 -53.09
C ASP A 840 -41.55 7.03 -51.54
N THR A 841 -40.79 5.98 -51.19
CA THR A 841 -40.41 5.81 -49.77
C THR A 841 -38.93 5.66 -49.50
N LEU A 842 -38.06 6.00 -50.46
CA LEU A 842 -36.59 5.88 -50.26
C LEU A 842 -35.80 7.18 -50.33
N HIS A 843 -36.48 8.34 -50.37
CA HIS A 843 -35.81 9.65 -50.46
C HIS A 843 -35.59 10.39 -49.12
N LEU A 844 -35.89 9.77 -47.99
CA LEU A 844 -35.72 10.43 -46.69
C LEU A 844 -34.39 10.12 -45.94
N LEU A 845 -33.48 9.39 -46.59
CA LEU A 845 -32.19 9.06 -45.92
C LEU A 845 -30.93 9.35 -46.77
N GLY A 846 -31.00 10.27 -47.65
CA GLY A 846 -29.88 10.61 -48.55
C GLY A 846 -29.72 12.09 -48.84
N GLY A 847 -29.44 12.91 -47.86
CA GLY A 847 -29.20 14.34 -48.02
C GLY A 847 -28.23 14.89 -47.02
N GLY A 848 -26.97 14.68 -47.27
CA GLY A 848 -25.87 15.23 -46.51
C GLY A 848 -24.58 15.14 -47.29
N GLN A 849 -24.59 15.74 -48.50
CA GLN A 849 -23.35 16.01 -49.21
C GLN A 849 -22.56 17.09 -48.48
N GLY A 850 -21.33 16.76 -48.14
CA GLY A 850 -20.31 17.68 -47.73
C GLY A 850 -20.06 18.73 -48.79
N SER A 851 -20.18 19.97 -48.41
CA SER A 851 -19.55 21.07 -49.13
C SER A 851 -18.15 21.22 -48.59
N GLU A 852 -17.19 20.94 -49.44
CA GLU A 852 -15.80 21.40 -49.32
C GLU A 852 -15.84 22.91 -49.15
N GLY A 853 -15.48 23.42 -47.97
CA GLY A 853 -15.25 24.80 -47.70
C GLY A 853 -13.82 25.14 -48.03
N GLN A 854 -13.68 26.02 -49.02
CA GLN A 854 -12.46 26.68 -49.42
C GLN A 854 -11.77 27.37 -48.24
N GLU A 855 -10.46 27.24 -48.21
CA GLU A 855 -9.53 28.11 -47.50
C GLU A 855 -9.77 29.57 -47.91
N GLU A 856 -10.14 30.43 -47.01
CA GLU A 856 -9.88 31.85 -47.11
C GLU A 856 -8.84 32.26 -46.08
N LYS A 857 -7.72 32.69 -46.63
CA LYS A 857 -6.63 33.43 -45.99
C LYS A 857 -7.12 34.77 -45.45
N GLY A 858 -6.62 35.04 -44.26
CA GLY A 858 -6.09 36.39 -43.90
C GLY A 858 -7.11 37.45 -43.67
N ASP A 859 -7.08 38.01 -42.48
CA ASP A 859 -6.74 39.42 -42.40
C ASP A 859 -6.34 39.77 -40.96
N GLU A 860 -5.14 40.35 -40.88
CA GLU A 860 -4.63 41.13 -39.79
C GLU A 860 -5.62 42.18 -39.34
N TRP A 861 -5.93 42.29 -38.09
CA TRP A 861 -6.35 43.53 -37.47
C TRP A 861 -5.38 43.90 -36.37
N ALA A 862 -4.39 44.69 -36.80
CA ALA A 862 -3.67 45.57 -35.93
C ALA A 862 -4.52 46.82 -35.73
N GLY A 863 -4.56 47.38 -34.51
CA GLY A 863 -5.02 48.76 -34.37
C GLY A 863 -5.59 49.11 -33.01
N GLN A 864 -4.73 49.57 -32.16
CA GLN A 864 -4.79 50.79 -31.35
C GLN A 864 -6.05 51.13 -30.52
N GLY A 865 -5.79 51.36 -29.26
CA GLY A 865 -6.18 52.61 -28.60
C GLY A 865 -7.33 52.48 -27.59
N GLY A 866 -7.02 52.79 -26.38
CA GLY A 866 -7.94 53.21 -25.35
C GLY A 866 -7.79 52.43 -24.08
#